data_953614bfa6e551b7dff04a1c885b3633
#
_entry.id   953614bfa6e551b7dff04a1c885b3633
#
_cell.length_a   1.000
_cell.length_b   1.000
_cell.length_c   1.000
_cell.angle_alpha   90.00
_cell.angle_beta   90.00
_cell.angle_gamma   90.00
#
_symmetry.space_group_name_H-M   'P 1'
#
loop_
_entity.id
_entity.type
_entity.pdbx_description
1 polymer ?
#
loop_
_entity_poly.entity_id
_entity_poly.type
_entity_poly.pdbx_seq_one_letter_code
_entity_poly.pdbx_strand_id
1 'polypeptide(L)'
;MAGEQQTAVSAEARERHAHLAEQVEEHRFRYYVKDQPVVSDGEFDKLLRALEALEERYAELRTPDSPTQKVAGAYETEFTAVEHRERMLSLDNAFDDEELAAWAERVARDVGAPGYHFLCELKVDGLAVNLTYQQGRLTRAATRGDGYTGEDITPNVRTIAEIPHRLTGDRVPELVEIRGEVFFPMDGFQELNARLVAAGDKPFANPRNAAAGSLRQKDPKVTASRPLHMVVHGIGAREGFDIDCLSHAYGLLEEWGLPTAQHNKVVEDLAGVREFISHFGENRHSVQHEIDGVVVKLDEISLQGRLGSTSRAPRWAIAWKYAPEEVNTKLVDIRVGVGRTGRVTPYAVVEPVHVAGSEVEFATLHNQEVVKAKGVLIGDTVVLRKAGDVIPEILGPVADLRDGSEREFEMPAVCPNCGTELQAMKEGDIDLRCPNARSCPAQLRERLFYLGGRKCLDIENFGYVAAAALTKPLEPSTPPLLNEGDLFTLTVDQLLPIKAYVLDSDSGLPKRDPETGEEKVVTVFANQEGQPKKNALAMLEHIEAAKERPLARIIAGLSIRHVGPVASVALAREFRSIDRIERATEEELAAVEGVGPTIAASLKQWFEVDWHREILRKWREAGVRMEEEGGGEDEGPRPLAGLTVVVTGTLENHTRDGAKEALQTLGAKVTGAVSKKTAFVVVGENPGSKFDKAMQLKVPVLDETGFAVLLAEGPEAAREAAVQAPGAPEDSAPEPAKDVPRTADGASAGSGTD
;
A
#
# COMPACT_ATOMS: atom_id res chain seq x y z
N MET A 1 -37.77 13.84 1.31
CA MET A 1 -37.15 13.49 0.02
C MET A 1 -36.23 14.64 -0.32
N ALA A 2 -35.03 14.59 0.16
CA ALA A 2 -33.96 15.46 -0.27
C ALA A 2 -33.05 14.59 -1.15
N GLY A 3 -33.00 14.90 -2.44
CA GLY A 3 -32.10 14.24 -3.37
C GLY A 3 -30.67 14.59 -3.00
N GLU A 4 -29.86 13.59 -2.71
CA GLU A 4 -28.40 13.72 -2.72
C GLU A 4 -28.00 14.11 -4.14
N GLN A 5 -27.76 15.39 -4.33
CA GLN A 5 -27.01 15.89 -5.48
C GLN A 5 -25.59 15.34 -5.34
N GLN A 6 -25.24 14.33 -6.13
CA GLN A 6 -23.84 13.98 -6.40
C GLN A 6 -23.15 15.26 -6.88
N THR A 7 -22.41 15.87 -5.99
CA THR A 7 -21.63 17.07 -6.29
C THR A 7 -20.50 16.63 -7.22
N ALA A 8 -20.49 17.10 -8.44
CA ALA A 8 -19.42 16.82 -9.39
C ALA A 8 -18.05 17.17 -8.75
N VAL A 9 -17.10 16.26 -8.87
CA VAL A 9 -15.76 16.42 -8.27
C VAL A 9 -15.11 17.67 -8.89
N SER A 10 -14.83 18.68 -8.08
CA SER A 10 -14.13 19.88 -8.54
C SER A 10 -12.68 19.57 -8.95
N ALA A 11 -12.11 20.36 -9.86
CA ALA A 11 -10.70 20.24 -10.23
C ALA A 11 -9.77 20.34 -9.00
N GLU A 12 -10.11 21.22 -8.06
CA GLU A 12 -9.39 21.40 -6.81
C GLU A 12 -9.45 20.15 -5.91
N ALA A 13 -10.62 19.48 -5.82
CA ALA A 13 -10.77 18.24 -5.06
C ALA A 13 -9.95 17.09 -5.68
N ARG A 14 -9.92 16.97 -7.00
CA ARG A 14 -9.11 15.96 -7.71
C ARG A 14 -7.62 16.17 -7.48
N GLU A 15 -7.18 17.41 -7.52
CA GLU A 15 -5.79 17.75 -7.33
C GLU A 15 -5.36 17.56 -5.88
N ARG A 16 -6.21 17.93 -4.92
CA ARG A 16 -5.95 17.68 -3.50
C ARG A 16 -5.89 16.18 -3.20
N HIS A 17 -6.78 15.37 -3.80
CA HIS A 17 -6.75 13.93 -3.70
C HIS A 17 -5.44 13.35 -4.26
N ALA A 18 -5.06 13.74 -5.47
CA ALA A 18 -3.82 13.30 -6.11
C ALA A 18 -2.57 13.65 -5.27
N HIS A 19 -2.55 14.85 -4.72
CA HIS A 19 -1.45 15.30 -3.85
C HIS A 19 -1.37 14.49 -2.55
N LEU A 20 -2.49 14.25 -1.88
CA LEU A 20 -2.54 13.43 -0.67
C LEU A 20 -2.18 11.97 -0.97
N ALA A 21 -2.67 11.40 -2.06
CA ALA A 21 -2.33 10.04 -2.47
C ALA A 21 -0.82 9.90 -2.78
N GLU A 22 -0.23 10.88 -3.48
CA GLU A 22 1.22 10.92 -3.75
C GLU A 22 2.02 11.01 -2.44
N GLN A 23 1.59 11.84 -1.50
CA GLN A 23 2.25 11.95 -0.18
C GLN A 23 2.18 10.63 0.59
N VAL A 24 0.99 10.04 0.71
CA VAL A 24 0.81 8.76 1.41
C VAL A 24 1.64 7.65 0.75
N GLU A 25 1.66 7.56 -0.58
CA GLU A 25 2.47 6.56 -1.29
C GLU A 25 3.98 6.81 -1.13
N GLU A 26 4.44 8.05 -1.21
CA GLU A 26 5.86 8.38 -1.00
C GLU A 26 6.29 8.04 0.42
N HIS A 27 5.48 8.36 1.42
CA HIS A 27 5.78 8.05 2.81
C HIS A 27 5.75 6.55 3.07
N ARG A 28 4.80 5.80 2.50
CA ARG A 28 4.82 4.34 2.50
C ARG A 28 6.09 3.78 1.87
N PHE A 29 6.48 4.32 0.72
CA PHE A 29 7.70 3.89 0.03
C PHE A 29 8.95 4.12 0.86
N ARG A 30 9.09 5.29 1.48
CA ARG A 30 10.22 5.59 2.36
C ARG A 30 10.23 4.71 3.59
N TYR A 31 9.08 4.43 4.17
CA TYR A 31 8.94 3.58 5.34
C TYR A 31 9.28 2.11 5.04
N TYR A 32 8.61 1.52 4.03
CA TYR A 32 8.71 0.08 3.79
C TYR A 32 9.86 -0.33 2.85
N VAL A 33 10.44 0.59 2.09
CA VAL A 33 11.45 0.27 1.06
C VAL A 33 12.80 0.89 1.36
N LYS A 34 12.81 2.17 1.76
CA LYS A 34 14.07 2.88 2.01
C LYS A 34 14.60 2.66 3.42
N ASP A 35 13.79 2.16 4.35
CA ASP A 35 14.10 2.16 5.78
C ASP A 35 14.50 3.57 6.29
N GLN A 36 13.94 4.59 5.65
CA GLN A 36 14.20 6.01 5.89
C GLN A 36 12.88 6.77 5.91
N PRO A 37 12.06 6.55 6.94
CA PRO A 37 10.82 7.29 7.10
C PRO A 37 11.12 8.80 7.29
N VAL A 38 10.29 9.66 6.69
CA VAL A 38 10.41 11.13 6.73
C VAL A 38 9.13 11.84 7.19
N VAL A 39 8.09 11.11 7.56
CA VAL A 39 6.89 11.58 8.24
C VAL A 39 6.48 10.59 9.32
N SER A 40 5.79 11.05 10.29
CA SER A 40 5.35 10.32 11.46
C SER A 40 4.10 9.47 11.20
N ASP A 41 3.89 8.37 11.94
CA ASP A 41 2.65 7.61 11.88
C ASP A 41 1.44 8.52 12.15
N GLY A 42 1.53 9.43 13.12
CA GLY A 42 0.44 10.37 13.41
C GLY A 42 0.20 11.39 12.28
N GLU A 43 1.23 11.83 11.58
CA GLU A 43 1.06 12.67 10.38
C GLU A 43 0.69 11.83 9.16
N PHE A 44 1.27 10.66 9.04
CA PHE A 44 0.87 9.69 8.03
C PHE A 44 -0.62 9.34 8.17
N ASP A 45 -1.07 9.04 9.38
CA ASP A 45 -2.49 8.77 9.66
C ASP A 45 -3.39 10.00 9.40
N LYS A 46 -2.91 11.22 9.68
CA LYS A 46 -3.64 12.46 9.29
C LYS A 46 -3.75 12.61 7.78
N LEU A 47 -2.67 12.34 7.03
CA LEU A 47 -2.69 12.38 5.58
C LEU A 47 -3.64 11.31 5.02
N LEU A 48 -3.58 10.10 5.57
CA LEU A 48 -4.44 9.00 5.18
C LEU A 48 -5.91 9.31 5.49
N ARG A 49 -6.23 9.83 6.69
CA ARG A 49 -7.59 10.28 7.04
C ARG A 49 -8.07 11.44 6.16
N ALA A 50 -7.20 12.38 5.81
CA ALA A 50 -7.56 13.47 4.91
C ALA A 50 -7.89 12.96 3.50
N LEU A 51 -7.17 11.93 3.05
CA LEU A 51 -7.44 11.24 1.80
C LEU A 51 -8.77 10.46 1.86
N GLU A 52 -8.98 9.69 2.94
CA GLU A 52 -10.25 8.96 3.21
C GLU A 52 -11.45 9.91 3.22
N ALA A 53 -11.36 11.05 3.92
CA ALA A 53 -12.42 12.04 3.98
C ALA A 53 -12.76 12.65 2.60
N LEU A 54 -11.77 12.81 1.72
CA LEU A 54 -12.01 13.22 0.34
C LEU A 54 -12.71 12.12 -0.48
N GLU A 55 -12.34 10.87 -0.28
CA GLU A 55 -12.95 9.73 -0.97
C GLU A 55 -14.34 9.40 -0.45
N GLU A 56 -14.62 9.63 0.84
CA GLU A 56 -15.96 9.55 1.39
C GLU A 56 -16.88 10.63 0.79
N ARG A 57 -16.34 11.84 0.66
CA ARG A 57 -17.08 12.98 0.08
C ARG A 57 -17.29 12.82 -1.43
N TYR A 58 -16.33 12.22 -2.13
CA TYR A 58 -16.31 12.06 -3.59
C TYR A 58 -15.96 10.61 -3.95
N ALA A 59 -16.97 9.74 -3.94
CA ALA A 59 -16.78 8.30 -4.19
C ALA A 59 -16.09 7.99 -5.55
N GLU A 60 -16.17 8.91 -6.52
CA GLU A 60 -15.49 8.82 -7.82
C GLU A 60 -13.95 8.88 -7.70
N LEU A 61 -13.42 9.44 -6.60
CA LEU A 61 -11.98 9.51 -6.35
C LEU A 61 -11.42 8.23 -5.71
N ARG A 62 -12.27 7.38 -5.15
CA ARG A 62 -11.88 6.10 -4.56
C ARG A 62 -11.61 5.09 -5.68
N THR A 63 -10.37 5.05 -6.13
CA THR A 63 -9.90 4.04 -7.10
C THR A 63 -9.30 2.83 -6.36
N PRO A 64 -9.26 1.63 -6.96
CA PRO A 64 -8.54 0.49 -6.40
C PRO A 64 -7.07 0.78 -6.11
N ASP A 65 -6.48 1.75 -6.79
CA ASP A 65 -5.12 2.21 -6.61
C ASP A 65 -4.94 3.21 -5.46
N SER A 66 -6.03 3.75 -4.93
CA SER A 66 -5.90 4.66 -3.81
C SER A 66 -5.16 4.01 -2.64
N PRO A 67 -4.24 4.73 -2.00
CA PRO A 67 -3.60 4.26 -0.77
C PRO A 67 -4.59 3.86 0.33
N THR A 68 -5.80 4.41 0.34
CA THR A 68 -6.86 4.06 1.29
C THR A 68 -7.43 2.65 1.07
N GLN A 69 -7.27 2.09 -0.12
CA GLN A 69 -7.77 0.76 -0.49
C GLN A 69 -6.70 -0.33 -0.31
N LYS A 70 -5.48 0.03 0.10
CA LYS A 70 -4.35 -0.89 0.24
C LYS A 70 -3.88 -0.98 1.68
N VAL A 71 -3.57 -2.18 2.12
CA VAL A 71 -2.75 -2.40 3.32
C VAL A 71 -1.31 -2.05 2.96
N ALA A 72 -0.64 -1.25 3.80
CA ALA A 72 0.73 -0.85 3.54
C ALA A 72 1.68 -2.06 3.58
N GLY A 73 2.61 -2.17 2.63
CA GLY A 73 3.72 -3.13 2.66
C GLY A 73 3.80 -4.21 1.58
N ALA A 74 2.98 -4.14 0.51
CA ALA A 74 3.10 -5.09 -0.61
C ALA A 74 4.28 -4.74 -1.52
N TYR A 75 5.34 -5.55 -1.46
CA TYR A 75 6.45 -5.50 -2.42
C TYR A 75 6.88 -6.92 -2.77
N GLU A 76 6.88 -7.22 -4.07
CA GLU A 76 7.46 -8.46 -4.56
C GLU A 76 8.99 -8.43 -4.35
N THR A 77 9.48 -9.47 -3.73
CA THR A 77 10.90 -9.77 -3.57
C THR A 77 11.19 -11.07 -4.33
N GLU A 78 12.42 -11.58 -4.28
CA GLU A 78 12.71 -12.96 -4.72
C GLU A 78 11.99 -14.04 -3.88
N PHE A 79 11.29 -13.61 -2.83
CA PHE A 79 10.37 -14.48 -2.10
C PHE A 79 9.14 -14.76 -2.96
N THR A 80 8.72 -16.01 -3.01
CA THR A 80 7.50 -16.40 -3.71
C THR A 80 6.30 -15.67 -3.13
N ALA A 81 5.47 -15.10 -3.98
CA ALA A 81 4.22 -14.48 -3.57
C ALA A 81 3.23 -15.56 -3.10
N VAL A 82 2.54 -15.28 -2.01
CA VAL A 82 1.57 -16.19 -1.38
C VAL A 82 0.27 -15.45 -1.11
N GLU A 83 -0.83 -15.96 -1.63
CA GLU A 83 -2.17 -15.47 -1.31
C GLU A 83 -2.61 -15.95 0.07
N HIS A 84 -3.17 -15.04 0.87
CA HIS A 84 -3.81 -15.36 2.14
C HIS A 84 -5.20 -15.93 1.90
N ARG A 85 -5.56 -17.00 2.61
CA ARG A 85 -6.92 -17.58 2.54
C ARG A 85 -7.97 -16.62 3.05
N GLU A 86 -7.64 -15.87 4.09
CA GLU A 86 -8.39 -14.72 4.59
C GLU A 86 -7.49 -13.49 4.63
N ARG A 87 -8.05 -12.34 4.26
CA ARG A 87 -7.30 -11.06 4.22
C ARG A 87 -6.69 -10.72 5.59
N MET A 88 -5.45 -10.28 5.57
CA MET A 88 -4.78 -9.68 6.73
C MET A 88 -5.05 -8.18 6.75
N LEU A 89 -6.05 -7.77 7.51
CA LEU A 89 -6.47 -6.37 7.61
C LEU A 89 -5.51 -5.56 8.50
N SER A 90 -5.52 -4.25 8.30
CA SER A 90 -4.92 -3.28 9.22
C SER A 90 -5.89 -3.00 10.39
N LEU A 91 -5.57 -2.03 11.23
CA LEU A 91 -6.45 -1.53 12.28
C LEU A 91 -6.71 -0.04 12.06
N ASP A 92 -7.89 0.42 12.44
CA ASP A 92 -8.13 1.85 12.61
C ASP A 92 -7.51 2.31 13.93
N ASN A 93 -7.12 3.58 14.00
CA ASN A 93 -6.44 4.14 15.16
C ASN A 93 -7.36 5.07 15.96
N ALA A 94 -7.15 5.11 17.28
CA ALA A 94 -7.64 6.14 18.17
C ALA A 94 -6.44 6.77 18.91
N PHE A 95 -6.38 8.09 18.97
CA PHE A 95 -5.31 8.84 19.61
C PHE A 95 -5.76 9.55 20.87
N ASP A 96 -7.06 9.64 21.09
CA ASP A 96 -7.68 10.25 22.26
C ASP A 96 -8.95 9.51 22.69
N ASP A 97 -9.43 9.84 23.87
CA ASP A 97 -10.59 9.19 24.47
C ASP A 97 -11.90 9.45 23.71
N GLU A 98 -12.00 10.57 23.00
CA GLU A 98 -13.19 10.91 22.21
C GLU A 98 -13.31 9.99 21.00
N GLU A 99 -12.20 9.70 20.31
CA GLU A 99 -12.14 8.75 19.19
C GLU A 99 -12.43 7.31 19.64
N LEU A 100 -11.87 6.90 20.78
CA LEU A 100 -12.14 5.59 21.38
C LEU A 100 -13.62 5.43 21.78
N ALA A 101 -14.18 6.44 22.44
CA ALA A 101 -15.59 6.46 22.83
C ALA A 101 -16.50 6.42 21.61
N ALA A 102 -16.22 7.21 20.57
CA ALA A 102 -16.97 7.21 19.33
C ALA A 102 -16.95 5.84 18.62
N TRP A 103 -15.81 5.13 18.68
CA TRP A 103 -15.74 3.76 18.18
C TRP A 103 -16.62 2.81 19.00
N ALA A 104 -16.51 2.86 20.33
CA ALA A 104 -17.32 2.02 21.22
C ALA A 104 -18.84 2.28 21.06
N GLU A 105 -19.25 3.52 20.84
CA GLU A 105 -20.65 3.88 20.55
C GLU A 105 -21.13 3.27 19.21
N ARG A 106 -20.27 3.28 18.18
CA ARG A 106 -20.59 2.61 16.91
C ARG A 106 -20.77 1.10 17.11
N VAL A 107 -19.85 0.46 17.84
CA VAL A 107 -19.93 -0.96 18.19
C VAL A 107 -21.23 -1.25 18.93
N ALA A 108 -21.55 -0.50 20.00
CA ALA A 108 -22.77 -0.67 20.80
C ALA A 108 -24.06 -0.55 19.95
N ARG A 109 -24.11 0.46 19.08
CA ARG A 109 -25.25 0.68 18.18
C ARG A 109 -25.43 -0.47 17.18
N ASP A 110 -24.32 -0.91 16.57
CA ASP A 110 -24.36 -1.90 15.48
C ASP A 110 -24.52 -3.34 16.03
N VAL A 111 -24.06 -3.60 17.27
CA VAL A 111 -24.35 -4.83 18.04
C VAL A 111 -25.82 -4.86 18.51
N GLY A 112 -26.35 -3.73 18.97
CA GLY A 112 -27.77 -3.59 19.33
C GLY A 112 -28.24 -4.39 20.54
N ALA A 113 -27.37 -5.03 21.32
CA ALA A 113 -27.67 -5.81 22.52
C ALA A 113 -26.58 -5.62 23.58
N PRO A 114 -26.91 -5.59 24.88
CA PRO A 114 -25.92 -5.61 25.95
C PRO A 114 -25.31 -7.02 26.12
N GLY A 115 -24.18 -7.12 26.81
CA GLY A 115 -23.55 -8.39 27.20
C GLY A 115 -22.46 -8.86 26.22
N TYR A 116 -21.75 -7.95 25.58
CA TYR A 116 -20.52 -8.20 24.86
C TYR A 116 -19.30 -7.72 25.67
N HIS A 117 -18.15 -8.26 25.37
CA HIS A 117 -16.91 -7.98 26.09
C HIS A 117 -15.83 -7.44 25.13
N PHE A 118 -14.89 -6.69 25.68
CA PHE A 118 -13.71 -6.29 24.96
C PHE A 118 -12.50 -7.10 25.40
N LEU A 119 -11.72 -7.56 24.44
CA LEU A 119 -10.38 -8.11 24.66
C LEU A 119 -9.35 -7.03 24.41
N CYS A 120 -8.57 -6.67 25.43
CA CYS A 120 -7.46 -5.75 25.36
C CYS A 120 -6.14 -6.49 25.23
N GLU A 121 -5.28 -6.04 24.33
CA GLU A 121 -3.96 -6.62 24.05
C GLU A 121 -2.93 -5.53 23.87
N LEU A 122 -1.67 -5.84 24.17
CA LEU A 122 -0.57 -4.94 23.84
C LEU A 122 -0.33 -4.92 22.34
N LYS A 123 -0.20 -3.74 21.77
CA LYS A 123 0.18 -3.56 20.37
C LYS A 123 1.68 -3.68 20.23
N VAL A 124 2.13 -4.89 19.92
CA VAL A 124 3.55 -5.19 19.69
C VAL A 124 4.04 -4.47 18.44
N ASP A 125 5.20 -3.83 18.52
CA ASP A 125 5.83 -3.17 17.38
C ASP A 125 6.83 -4.11 16.69
N GLY A 126 6.35 -4.89 15.72
CA GLY A 126 7.10 -5.91 15.02
C GLY A 126 6.74 -6.03 13.53
N LEU A 127 6.79 -7.24 13.00
CA LEU A 127 6.40 -7.60 11.63
C LEU A 127 5.25 -8.61 11.66
N ALA A 128 4.12 -8.24 11.06
CA ALA A 128 2.95 -9.11 10.98
C ALA A 128 3.19 -10.31 10.06
N VAL A 129 2.86 -11.49 10.56
CA VAL A 129 3.00 -12.76 9.86
C VAL A 129 1.73 -13.60 9.97
N ASN A 130 1.52 -14.47 8.97
CA ASN A 130 0.47 -15.47 8.92
C ASN A 130 1.11 -16.85 8.83
N LEU A 131 0.82 -17.72 9.80
CA LEU A 131 1.26 -19.11 9.86
C LEU A 131 0.11 -20.02 9.42
N THR A 132 0.33 -20.86 8.42
CA THR A 132 -0.65 -21.86 7.99
C THR A 132 -0.24 -23.24 8.48
N TYR A 133 -1.09 -23.84 9.31
CA TYR A 133 -0.96 -25.23 9.74
C TYR A 133 -2.01 -26.07 9.03
N GLN A 134 -1.56 -27.22 8.49
CA GLN A 134 -2.44 -28.24 7.92
C GLN A 134 -2.18 -29.56 8.65
N GLN A 135 -3.23 -30.18 9.17
CA GLN A 135 -3.13 -31.38 10.00
C GLN A 135 -2.06 -31.24 11.10
N GLY A 136 -2.04 -30.05 11.71
CA GLY A 136 -1.11 -29.67 12.78
C GLY A 136 0.34 -29.42 12.35
N ARG A 137 0.69 -29.47 11.07
CA ARG A 137 2.04 -29.19 10.58
C ARG A 137 2.13 -27.79 9.99
N LEU A 138 3.17 -27.03 10.33
CA LEU A 138 3.48 -25.75 9.70
C LEU A 138 3.85 -25.98 8.24
N THR A 139 2.92 -25.69 7.34
CA THR A 139 3.10 -25.85 5.89
C THR A 139 3.56 -24.57 5.22
N ARG A 140 3.16 -23.41 5.77
CA ARG A 140 3.46 -22.11 5.19
C ARG A 140 3.54 -21.02 6.25
N ALA A 141 4.41 -20.04 6.03
CA ALA A 141 4.44 -18.78 6.74
C ALA A 141 4.61 -17.64 5.73
N ALA A 142 3.82 -16.58 5.86
CA ALA A 142 3.84 -15.45 4.94
C ALA A 142 3.83 -14.12 5.69
N THR A 143 4.48 -13.10 5.13
CA THR A 143 4.31 -11.72 5.58
C THR A 143 2.92 -11.21 5.23
N ARG A 144 2.43 -10.18 5.93
CA ARG A 144 1.13 -9.58 5.64
C ARG A 144 1.02 -9.08 4.19
N GLY A 145 2.10 -8.53 3.63
CA GLY A 145 2.08 -7.92 2.31
C GLY A 145 1.05 -6.79 2.21
N ASP A 146 0.23 -6.82 1.15
CA ASP A 146 -0.89 -5.88 0.93
C ASP A 146 -2.20 -6.32 1.62
N GLY A 147 -2.13 -7.41 2.36
CA GLY A 147 -3.26 -8.02 3.02
C GLY A 147 -3.96 -9.10 2.20
N TYR A 148 -3.76 -9.17 0.91
CA TYR A 148 -4.19 -10.27 0.03
C TYR A 148 -3.04 -11.23 -0.26
N THR A 149 -1.88 -10.66 -0.58
CA THR A 149 -0.69 -11.40 -0.98
C THR A 149 0.49 -10.99 -0.12
N GLY A 150 1.17 -11.94 0.47
CA GLY A 150 2.41 -11.77 1.23
C GLY A 150 3.59 -12.46 0.58
N GLU A 151 4.75 -12.39 1.21
CA GLU A 151 5.97 -13.09 0.82
C GLU A 151 6.08 -14.40 1.59
N ASP A 152 6.40 -15.51 0.93
CA ASP A 152 6.69 -16.79 1.58
C ASP A 152 8.00 -16.69 2.36
N ILE A 153 7.89 -16.72 3.66
CA ILE A 153 9.02 -16.68 4.60
C ILE A 153 9.11 -17.98 5.44
N THR A 154 8.52 -19.05 4.97
CA THR A 154 8.46 -20.33 5.68
C THR A 154 9.83 -20.83 6.15
N PRO A 155 10.91 -20.82 5.32
CA PRO A 155 12.23 -21.26 5.75
C PRO A 155 12.78 -20.40 6.91
N ASN A 156 12.53 -19.09 6.90
CA ASN A 156 12.98 -18.15 7.92
C ASN A 156 12.22 -18.36 9.24
N VAL A 157 10.90 -18.43 9.16
CA VAL A 157 10.03 -18.64 10.33
C VAL A 157 10.33 -19.96 11.04
N ARG A 158 10.66 -21.02 10.31
CA ARG A 158 11.06 -22.30 10.88
C ARG A 158 12.33 -22.25 11.74
N THR A 159 13.12 -21.19 11.64
CA THR A 159 14.30 -20.98 12.48
C THR A 159 13.97 -20.35 13.83
N ILE A 160 12.77 -19.79 14.01
CA ILE A 160 12.33 -19.18 15.27
C ILE A 160 11.90 -20.28 16.23
N ALA A 161 12.63 -20.44 17.32
CA ALA A 161 12.47 -21.58 18.25
C ALA A 161 11.09 -21.67 18.91
N GLU A 162 10.41 -20.54 19.12
CA GLU A 162 9.09 -20.47 19.76
C GLU A 162 7.94 -20.87 18.82
N ILE A 163 8.18 -20.94 17.52
CA ILE A 163 7.15 -21.31 16.54
C ILE A 163 7.18 -22.83 16.34
N PRO A 164 6.18 -23.59 16.80
CA PRO A 164 6.18 -25.04 16.68
C PRO A 164 6.03 -25.45 15.21
N HIS A 165 6.88 -26.37 14.74
CA HIS A 165 6.72 -26.97 13.41
C HIS A 165 5.53 -27.93 13.36
N ARG A 166 5.04 -28.34 14.53
CA ARG A 166 3.86 -29.17 14.70
C ARG A 166 3.11 -28.73 15.96
N LEU A 167 1.83 -28.48 15.79
CA LEU A 167 0.94 -28.16 16.91
C LEU A 167 0.83 -29.34 17.87
N THR A 168 0.74 -29.05 19.16
CA THR A 168 0.56 -29.99 20.25
C THR A 168 -0.92 -30.08 20.67
N GLY A 169 -1.28 -30.98 21.56
CA GLY A 169 -2.64 -31.13 22.07
C GLY A 169 -3.48 -32.18 21.35
N ASP A 170 -4.62 -32.52 21.95
CA ASP A 170 -5.49 -33.62 21.49
C ASP A 170 -6.47 -33.20 20.36
N ARG A 171 -6.70 -31.90 20.21
CA ARG A 171 -7.64 -31.30 19.23
C ARG A 171 -6.91 -30.40 18.23
N VAL A 172 -6.12 -31.05 17.39
CA VAL A 172 -5.39 -30.34 16.34
C VAL A 172 -6.31 -30.12 15.12
N PRO A 173 -6.48 -28.91 14.64
CA PRO A 173 -7.37 -28.62 13.51
C PRO A 173 -6.85 -29.19 12.18
N GLU A 174 -7.77 -29.45 11.24
CA GLU A 174 -7.41 -29.84 9.88
C GLU A 174 -6.66 -28.74 9.15
N LEU A 175 -7.16 -27.51 9.29
CA LEU A 175 -6.55 -26.28 8.78
C LEU A 175 -6.72 -25.17 9.81
N VAL A 176 -5.65 -24.38 10.02
CA VAL A 176 -5.74 -23.10 10.72
C VAL A 176 -4.69 -22.11 10.20
N GLU A 177 -5.11 -20.89 9.96
CA GLU A 177 -4.23 -19.73 9.80
C GLU A 177 -4.11 -18.99 11.11
N ILE A 178 -2.89 -18.78 11.59
CA ILE A 178 -2.58 -18.13 12.84
C ILE A 178 -1.83 -16.85 12.57
N ARG A 179 -2.36 -15.74 13.06
CA ARG A 179 -1.81 -14.41 12.87
C ARG A 179 -1.04 -13.97 14.09
N GLY A 180 0.11 -13.38 13.87
CA GLY A 180 0.95 -12.88 14.96
C GLY A 180 1.93 -11.82 14.49
N GLU A 181 2.69 -11.31 15.45
CA GLU A 181 3.73 -10.32 15.24
C GLU A 181 5.07 -10.91 15.64
N VAL A 182 6.02 -10.93 14.69
CA VAL A 182 7.42 -11.27 14.98
C VAL A 182 8.14 -10.01 15.42
N PHE A 183 8.82 -10.07 16.54
CA PHE A 183 9.47 -8.92 17.15
C PHE A 183 10.90 -9.23 17.60
N PHE A 184 11.63 -8.20 17.92
CA PHE A 184 12.96 -8.25 18.50
C PHE A 184 12.88 -7.86 19.99
N PRO A 185 13.30 -8.71 20.95
CA PRO A 185 13.40 -8.31 22.34
C PRO A 185 14.41 -7.19 22.52
N MET A 186 14.14 -6.26 23.43
CA MET A 186 14.97 -5.06 23.64
C MET A 186 16.44 -5.38 23.93
N ASP A 187 16.68 -6.35 24.80
CA ASP A 187 18.04 -6.77 25.15
C ASP A 187 18.77 -7.34 23.92
N GLY A 188 18.11 -8.22 23.18
CA GLY A 188 18.64 -8.83 21.96
C GLY A 188 18.91 -7.81 20.85
N PHE A 189 18.08 -6.76 20.75
CA PHE A 189 18.28 -5.64 19.84
C PHE A 189 19.53 -4.83 20.17
N GLN A 190 19.74 -4.51 21.46
CA GLN A 190 20.92 -3.79 21.92
C GLN A 190 22.20 -4.61 21.66
N GLU A 191 22.19 -5.92 21.96
CA GLU A 191 23.32 -6.80 21.69
C GLU A 191 23.65 -6.91 20.18
N LEU A 192 22.59 -7.01 19.34
CA LEU A 192 22.77 -7.06 17.90
C LEU A 192 23.45 -5.79 17.38
N ASN A 193 22.95 -4.62 17.79
CA ASN A 193 23.50 -3.35 17.37
C ASN A 193 24.94 -3.15 17.85
N ALA A 194 25.27 -3.55 19.09
CA ALA A 194 26.63 -3.52 19.58
C ALA A 194 27.57 -4.39 18.73
N ARG A 195 27.13 -5.58 18.30
CA ARG A 195 27.91 -6.45 17.40
C ARG A 195 28.10 -5.87 16.01
N LEU A 196 27.04 -5.25 15.44
CA LEU A 196 27.13 -4.59 14.12
C LEU A 196 28.12 -3.43 14.15
N VAL A 197 28.06 -2.58 15.16
CA VAL A 197 29.00 -1.46 15.34
C VAL A 197 30.43 -1.97 15.51
N ALA A 198 30.66 -3.02 16.32
CA ALA A 198 31.99 -3.63 16.49
C ALA A 198 32.55 -4.25 15.19
N ALA A 199 31.67 -4.71 14.29
CA ALA A 199 32.01 -5.22 12.97
C ALA A 199 32.21 -4.10 11.92
N GLY A 200 31.91 -2.85 12.24
CA GLY A 200 31.93 -1.73 11.30
C GLY A 200 30.70 -1.66 10.41
N ASP A 201 29.64 -2.41 10.75
CA ASP A 201 28.37 -2.41 10.06
C ASP A 201 27.41 -1.38 10.66
N LYS A 202 26.41 -0.94 9.86
CA LYS A 202 25.40 0.00 10.33
C LYS A 202 24.44 -0.69 11.29
N PRO A 203 24.19 -0.13 12.49
CA PRO A 203 23.16 -0.66 13.40
C PRO A 203 21.75 -0.44 12.83
N PHE A 204 20.81 -1.26 13.28
CA PHE A 204 19.39 -1.04 12.98
C PHE A 204 18.84 0.16 13.75
N ALA A 205 17.95 0.91 13.10
CA ALA A 205 17.37 2.13 13.67
C ALA A 205 16.42 1.86 14.85
N ASN A 206 15.66 0.75 14.81
CA ASN A 206 14.74 0.36 15.86
C ASN A 206 14.51 -1.17 15.88
N PRO A 207 13.90 -1.72 16.96
CA PRO A 207 13.63 -3.16 17.06
C PRO A 207 12.72 -3.71 15.97
N ARG A 208 11.72 -2.94 15.51
CA ARG A 208 10.82 -3.31 14.40
C ARG A 208 11.59 -3.53 13.10
N ASN A 209 12.46 -2.59 12.73
CA ASN A 209 13.28 -2.70 11.54
C ASN A 209 14.29 -3.85 11.66
N ALA A 210 14.83 -4.08 12.85
CA ALA A 210 15.68 -5.23 13.12
C ALA A 210 14.92 -6.54 12.91
N ALA A 211 13.68 -6.64 13.40
CA ALA A 211 12.82 -7.81 13.21
C ALA A 211 12.50 -8.03 11.72
N ALA A 212 12.02 -7.00 11.04
CA ALA A 212 11.68 -7.06 9.62
C ALA A 212 12.89 -7.41 8.75
N GLY A 213 14.02 -6.74 8.98
CA GLY A 213 15.26 -7.00 8.25
C GLY A 213 15.88 -8.36 8.55
N SER A 214 15.71 -8.89 9.75
CA SER A 214 16.19 -10.22 10.14
C SER A 214 15.31 -11.36 9.63
N LEU A 215 13.98 -11.16 9.60
CA LEU A 215 13.05 -12.18 9.14
C LEU A 215 13.04 -12.32 7.61
N ARG A 216 13.31 -11.24 6.87
CA ARG A 216 13.31 -11.19 5.40
C ARG A 216 14.70 -11.35 4.80
N GLN A 217 15.51 -12.28 5.35
CA GLN A 217 16.82 -12.64 4.82
C GLN A 217 16.70 -13.74 3.77
N LYS A 218 17.45 -13.62 2.66
CA LYS A 218 17.52 -14.67 1.62
C LYS A 218 18.10 -15.97 2.17
N ASP A 219 19.08 -15.88 3.07
CA ASP A 219 19.64 -17.05 3.78
C ASP A 219 18.98 -17.19 5.16
N PRO A 220 18.18 -18.24 5.38
CA PRO A 220 17.56 -18.50 6.69
C PRO A 220 18.54 -18.67 7.84
N LYS A 221 19.81 -18.97 7.58
CA LYS A 221 20.85 -19.06 8.62
C LYS A 221 21.11 -17.70 9.27
N VAL A 222 21.00 -16.61 8.52
CA VAL A 222 21.11 -15.27 9.08
C VAL A 222 19.93 -15.01 10.03
N THR A 223 18.71 -15.39 9.65
CA THR A 223 17.53 -15.32 10.53
C THR A 223 17.75 -16.16 11.80
N ALA A 224 18.25 -17.40 11.66
CA ALA A 224 18.54 -18.29 12.77
C ALA A 224 19.57 -17.73 13.79
N SER A 225 20.46 -16.84 13.35
CA SER A 225 21.45 -16.17 14.22
C SER A 225 20.88 -14.98 15.00
N ARG A 226 19.60 -14.63 14.78
CA ARG A 226 18.92 -13.49 15.39
C ARG A 226 17.94 -13.96 16.47
N PRO A 227 17.89 -13.32 17.64
CA PRO A 227 16.93 -13.68 18.71
C PRO A 227 15.55 -13.10 18.40
N LEU A 228 14.89 -13.64 17.38
CA LEU A 228 13.53 -13.28 17.04
C LEU A 228 12.53 -14.04 17.90
N HIS A 229 11.50 -13.35 18.35
CA HIS A 229 10.38 -13.87 19.09
C HIS A 229 9.07 -13.62 18.35
N MET A 230 7.99 -14.26 18.77
CA MET A 230 6.66 -14.07 18.18
C MET A 230 5.60 -13.96 19.28
N VAL A 231 4.59 -13.17 19.04
CA VAL A 231 3.31 -13.19 19.78
C VAL A 231 2.19 -13.43 18.79
N VAL A 232 1.36 -14.45 19.05
CA VAL A 232 0.15 -14.69 18.26
C VAL A 232 -1.01 -13.88 18.82
N HIS A 233 -1.81 -13.29 17.93
CA HIS A 233 -2.87 -12.35 18.28
C HIS A 233 -4.18 -12.58 17.52
N GLY A 234 -4.30 -13.65 16.76
CA GLY A 234 -5.53 -13.93 16.01
C GLY A 234 -5.49 -15.21 15.21
N ILE A 235 -6.68 -15.64 14.83
CA ILE A 235 -6.93 -16.77 13.95
C ILE A 235 -7.60 -16.25 12.67
N GLY A 236 -7.14 -16.72 11.53
CA GLY A 236 -7.75 -16.50 10.21
C GLY A 236 -8.60 -17.70 9.80
N ALA A 237 -8.42 -18.16 8.56
CA ALA A 237 -9.12 -19.31 7.99
C ALA A 237 -8.92 -20.56 8.87
N ARG A 238 -9.98 -21.32 9.11
CA ARG A 238 -9.98 -22.50 9.95
C ARG A 238 -10.96 -23.55 9.47
N GLU A 239 -10.59 -24.82 9.68
CA GLU A 239 -11.43 -25.98 9.40
C GLU A 239 -11.30 -27.01 10.53
N GLY A 240 -12.40 -27.64 10.89
CA GLY A 240 -12.43 -28.71 11.88
C GLY A 240 -12.59 -28.26 13.33
N PHE A 241 -12.83 -26.98 13.60
CA PHE A 241 -13.16 -26.46 14.93
C PHE A 241 -13.85 -25.11 14.88
N ASP A 242 -14.62 -24.83 15.93
CA ASP A 242 -15.31 -23.56 16.15
C ASP A 242 -14.79 -22.85 17.40
N ILE A 243 -14.87 -21.54 17.40
CA ILE A 243 -14.52 -20.67 18.54
C ILE A 243 -15.64 -19.66 18.77
N ASP A 244 -16.01 -19.48 20.04
CA ASP A 244 -17.08 -18.56 20.45
C ASP A 244 -16.56 -17.15 20.62
N CYS A 245 -15.35 -17.02 21.21
CA CYS A 245 -14.70 -15.76 21.52
C CYS A 245 -13.17 -15.86 21.33
N LEU A 246 -12.52 -14.70 21.15
CA LEU A 246 -11.08 -14.63 20.96
C LEU A 246 -10.28 -15.08 22.17
N SER A 247 -10.76 -14.76 23.39
CA SER A 247 -10.13 -15.18 24.62
C SER A 247 -10.06 -16.71 24.74
N HIS A 248 -11.11 -17.42 24.32
CA HIS A 248 -11.09 -18.88 24.22
C HIS A 248 -10.11 -19.37 23.15
N ALA A 249 -10.07 -18.67 22.00
CA ALA A 249 -9.10 -18.99 20.94
C ALA A 249 -7.66 -18.94 21.43
N TYR A 250 -7.31 -17.99 22.29
CA TYR A 250 -5.96 -17.89 22.85
C TYR A 250 -5.60 -19.05 23.76
N GLY A 251 -6.55 -19.54 24.54
CA GLY A 251 -6.36 -20.79 25.31
C GLY A 251 -6.05 -21.98 24.40
N LEU A 252 -6.73 -22.11 23.25
CA LEU A 252 -6.43 -23.15 22.26
C LEU A 252 -5.04 -22.97 21.63
N LEU A 253 -4.65 -21.73 21.31
CA LEU A 253 -3.33 -21.45 20.76
C LEU A 253 -2.20 -21.84 21.73
N GLU A 254 -2.39 -21.60 23.03
CA GLU A 254 -1.46 -22.05 24.09
C GLU A 254 -1.40 -23.59 24.21
N GLU A 255 -2.56 -24.26 24.18
CA GLU A 255 -2.62 -25.74 24.16
C GLU A 255 -1.89 -26.33 22.97
N TRP A 256 -1.91 -25.64 21.82
CA TRP A 256 -1.18 -26.02 20.61
C TRP A 256 0.31 -25.68 20.64
N GLY A 257 0.79 -25.04 21.71
CA GLY A 257 2.20 -24.69 21.91
C GLY A 257 2.65 -23.41 21.25
N LEU A 258 1.72 -22.52 20.92
CA LEU A 258 2.04 -21.22 20.30
C LEU A 258 2.23 -20.12 21.36
N PRO A 259 3.12 -19.15 21.12
CA PRO A 259 3.40 -18.07 22.05
C PRO A 259 2.27 -17.01 22.01
N THR A 260 1.40 -17.00 23.01
CA THR A 260 0.37 -15.97 23.20
C THR A 260 0.88 -14.81 24.03
N ALA A 261 0.22 -13.66 23.95
CA ALA A 261 0.56 -12.50 24.78
C ALA A 261 0.19 -12.74 26.25
N GLN A 262 1.13 -12.48 27.17
CA GLN A 262 0.93 -12.68 28.61
C GLN A 262 0.02 -11.64 29.26
N HIS A 263 -0.25 -10.52 28.57
CA HIS A 263 -0.95 -9.36 29.12
C HIS A 263 -2.33 -9.12 28.47
N ASN A 264 -2.97 -10.18 27.97
CA ASN A 264 -4.35 -10.07 27.46
C ASN A 264 -5.35 -9.96 28.61
N LYS A 265 -6.34 -9.08 28.48
CA LYS A 265 -7.39 -8.88 29.49
C LYS A 265 -8.75 -8.74 28.81
N VAL A 266 -9.70 -9.57 29.20
CA VAL A 266 -11.13 -9.38 28.86
C VAL A 266 -11.74 -8.42 29.86
N VAL A 267 -12.46 -7.42 29.37
CA VAL A 267 -13.14 -6.41 30.18
C VAL A 267 -14.59 -6.22 29.71
N GLU A 268 -15.46 -5.85 30.64
CA GLU A 268 -16.92 -5.76 30.40
C GLU A 268 -17.32 -4.46 29.69
N ASP A 269 -16.53 -3.40 29.85
CA ASP A 269 -16.92 -2.07 29.38
C ASP A 269 -15.72 -1.18 28.99
N LEU A 270 -16.02 0.01 28.51
CA LEU A 270 -15.01 1.00 28.12
C LEU A 270 -14.19 1.51 29.32
N ALA A 271 -14.71 1.45 30.55
CA ALA A 271 -13.95 1.84 31.73
C ALA A 271 -12.80 0.86 31.98
N GLY A 272 -13.04 -0.45 31.84
CA GLY A 272 -11.98 -1.45 31.91
C GLY A 272 -10.96 -1.33 30.78
N VAL A 273 -11.38 -0.93 29.59
CA VAL A 273 -10.46 -0.61 28.46
C VAL A 273 -9.55 0.55 28.82
N ARG A 274 -10.09 1.66 29.38
CA ARG A 274 -9.32 2.82 29.81
C ARG A 274 -8.31 2.50 30.90
N GLU A 275 -8.70 1.66 31.88
CA GLU A 275 -7.79 1.20 32.93
C GLU A 275 -6.59 0.45 32.34
N PHE A 276 -6.85 -0.45 31.38
CA PHE A 276 -5.79 -1.20 30.71
C PHE A 276 -4.86 -0.28 29.90
N ILE A 277 -5.40 0.66 29.15
CA ILE A 277 -4.65 1.65 28.39
C ILE A 277 -3.77 2.50 29.32
N SER A 278 -4.33 3.03 30.42
CA SER A 278 -3.58 3.86 31.37
C SER A 278 -2.45 3.08 32.02
N HIS A 279 -2.75 1.85 32.47
CA HIS A 279 -1.77 0.99 33.13
C HIS A 279 -0.52 0.77 32.26
N PHE A 280 -0.70 0.38 31.00
CA PHE A 280 0.42 0.12 30.09
C PHE A 280 1.00 1.41 29.48
N GLY A 281 0.28 2.51 29.48
CA GLY A 281 0.82 3.83 29.17
C GLY A 281 1.89 4.27 30.17
N GLU A 282 1.62 4.07 31.47
CA GLU A 282 2.56 4.36 32.56
C GLU A 282 3.71 3.35 32.65
N ASN A 283 3.47 2.10 32.25
CA ASN A 283 4.41 0.99 32.36
C ASN A 283 4.89 0.48 30.98
N ARG A 284 5.00 1.38 30.00
CA ARG A 284 5.31 1.03 28.60
C ARG A 284 6.59 0.21 28.44
N HIS A 285 7.61 0.46 29.27
CA HIS A 285 8.91 -0.21 29.22
C HIS A 285 9.03 -1.41 30.17
N SER A 286 7.93 -1.85 30.79
CA SER A 286 7.94 -3.01 31.70
C SER A 286 7.89 -4.36 30.96
N VAL A 287 7.64 -4.33 29.65
CA VAL A 287 7.58 -5.52 28.79
C VAL A 287 8.87 -5.71 28.00
N GLN A 288 9.14 -6.93 27.58
CA GLN A 288 10.39 -7.26 26.89
C GLN A 288 10.48 -6.81 25.43
N HIS A 289 9.43 -6.22 24.89
CA HIS A 289 9.32 -5.72 23.51
C HIS A 289 8.78 -4.30 23.50
N GLU A 290 9.03 -3.58 22.42
CA GLU A 290 8.40 -2.29 22.20
C GLU A 290 6.90 -2.45 21.91
N ILE A 291 6.12 -1.50 22.44
CA ILE A 291 4.69 -1.36 22.18
C ILE A 291 4.39 0.06 21.74
N ASP A 292 3.58 0.20 20.70
CA ASP A 292 3.15 1.50 20.19
C ASP A 292 1.69 1.85 20.59
N GLY A 293 1.06 0.96 21.40
CA GLY A 293 -0.31 1.15 21.84
C GLY A 293 -0.95 -0.08 22.45
N VAL A 294 -2.26 -0.09 22.43
CA VAL A 294 -3.15 -1.18 22.87
C VAL A 294 -4.12 -1.51 21.75
N VAL A 295 -4.35 -2.77 21.46
CA VAL A 295 -5.43 -3.21 20.56
C VAL A 295 -6.63 -3.60 21.38
N VAL A 296 -7.78 -3.03 21.07
CA VAL A 296 -9.08 -3.35 21.66
C VAL A 296 -9.93 -4.06 20.63
N LYS A 297 -10.39 -5.25 20.95
CA LYS A 297 -11.21 -6.09 20.06
C LYS A 297 -12.50 -6.46 20.76
N LEU A 298 -13.57 -6.62 20.00
CA LEU A 298 -14.75 -7.31 20.51
C LEU A 298 -14.43 -8.78 20.68
N ASP A 299 -14.70 -9.37 21.84
CA ASP A 299 -14.28 -10.74 22.15
C ASP A 299 -15.12 -11.81 21.42
N GLU A 300 -16.41 -11.59 21.23
CA GLU A 300 -17.35 -12.54 20.63
C GLU A 300 -17.23 -12.60 19.10
N ILE A 301 -16.83 -13.77 18.59
CA ILE A 301 -16.61 -13.99 17.13
C ILE A 301 -17.86 -13.80 16.29
N SER A 302 -19.04 -14.22 16.80
CA SER A 302 -20.29 -14.05 16.09
C SER A 302 -20.65 -12.58 15.86
N LEU A 303 -20.30 -11.71 16.82
CA LEU A 303 -20.52 -10.26 16.71
C LEU A 303 -19.49 -9.61 15.80
N GLN A 304 -18.26 -10.10 15.79
CA GLN A 304 -17.24 -9.67 14.83
C GLN A 304 -17.68 -9.90 13.39
N GLY A 305 -18.25 -11.09 13.11
CA GLY A 305 -18.79 -11.44 11.80
C GLY A 305 -19.94 -10.50 11.37
N ARG A 306 -20.81 -10.11 12.31
CA ARG A 306 -21.92 -9.17 12.05
C ARG A 306 -21.43 -7.76 11.75
N LEU A 307 -20.46 -7.25 12.48
CA LEU A 307 -19.89 -5.92 12.29
C LEU A 307 -19.06 -5.85 10.99
N GLY A 308 -18.44 -6.98 10.62
CA GLY A 308 -17.64 -7.08 9.42
C GLY A 308 -16.43 -6.15 9.41
N SER A 309 -15.97 -5.83 8.21
CA SER A 309 -14.78 -5.00 7.98
C SER A 309 -15.01 -3.98 6.88
N THR A 310 -14.16 -2.96 6.85
CA THR A 310 -13.97 -2.08 5.70
C THR A 310 -12.98 -2.73 4.71
N SER A 311 -12.67 -2.05 3.62
CA SER A 311 -11.58 -2.48 2.72
C SER A 311 -10.21 -2.54 3.40
N ARG A 312 -10.03 -1.88 4.55
CA ARG A 312 -8.75 -1.74 5.23
C ARG A 312 -8.72 -2.36 6.63
N ALA A 313 -9.77 -2.19 7.42
CA ALA A 313 -9.76 -2.50 8.85
C ALA A 313 -11.08 -3.17 9.30
N PRO A 314 -11.03 -4.05 10.33
CA PRO A 314 -12.21 -4.59 10.96
C PRO A 314 -12.95 -3.49 11.72
N ARG A 315 -14.29 -3.54 11.76
CA ARG A 315 -15.11 -2.58 12.52
C ARG A 315 -15.16 -2.91 14.01
N TRP A 316 -14.84 -4.15 14.36
CA TRP A 316 -14.87 -4.72 15.70
C TRP A 316 -13.55 -4.62 16.47
N ALA A 317 -12.53 -3.97 15.88
CA ALA A 317 -11.25 -3.73 16.52
C ALA A 317 -10.75 -2.33 16.25
N ILE A 318 -9.99 -1.79 17.21
CA ILE A 318 -9.32 -0.50 17.11
C ILE A 318 -7.96 -0.55 17.81
N ALA A 319 -6.99 0.21 17.31
CA ALA A 319 -5.70 0.40 17.95
C ALA A 319 -5.66 1.77 18.65
N TRP A 320 -5.57 1.75 19.96
CA TRP A 320 -5.19 2.95 20.73
C TRP A 320 -3.70 3.18 20.60
N LYS A 321 -3.29 4.38 20.20
CA LYS A 321 -1.89 4.76 20.03
C LYS A 321 -1.42 5.65 21.19
N TYR A 322 -0.30 5.27 21.81
CA TYR A 322 0.32 6.13 22.82
C TYR A 322 0.94 7.37 22.20
N ALA A 323 1.02 8.44 23.00
CA ALA A 323 1.74 9.64 22.59
C ALA A 323 3.23 9.31 22.37
N PRO A 324 3.82 9.81 21.28
CA PRO A 324 5.25 9.63 21.01
C PRO A 324 6.12 10.36 22.05
N GLU A 325 7.33 9.83 22.26
CA GLU A 325 8.34 10.48 23.08
C GLU A 325 8.81 11.80 22.42
N GLU A 326 8.92 12.85 23.22
CA GLU A 326 9.37 14.18 22.79
C GLU A 326 10.70 14.53 23.45
N VAL A 327 11.66 15.03 22.66
CA VAL A 327 12.97 15.45 23.14
C VAL A 327 13.36 16.79 22.55
N ASN A 328 14.19 17.53 23.28
CA ASN A 328 14.74 18.79 22.79
C ASN A 328 16.11 18.56 22.16
N THR A 329 16.34 19.18 21.00
CA THR A 329 17.63 19.18 20.33
C THR A 329 17.88 20.49 19.59
N LYS A 330 19.16 20.78 19.24
CA LYS A 330 19.53 21.99 18.51
C LYS A 330 19.27 21.82 17.01
N LEU A 331 18.54 22.72 16.38
CA LEU A 331 18.37 22.81 14.93
C LEU A 331 19.61 23.46 14.31
N VAL A 332 20.51 22.64 13.80
CA VAL A 332 21.80 23.10 13.26
C VAL A 332 21.61 23.79 11.90
N ASP A 333 20.75 23.23 11.04
CA ASP A 333 20.52 23.74 9.69
C ASP A 333 19.15 23.30 9.16
N ILE A 334 18.64 23.96 8.12
CA ILE A 334 17.52 23.51 7.31
C ILE A 334 18.01 23.37 5.88
N ARG A 335 17.95 22.18 5.33
CA ARG A 335 18.40 21.85 3.98
C ARG A 335 17.22 21.42 3.11
N VAL A 336 17.44 21.31 1.80
CA VAL A 336 16.41 20.89 0.85
C VAL A 336 16.85 19.68 0.04
N GLY A 337 15.94 18.74 -0.14
CA GLY A 337 16.06 17.60 -1.03
C GLY A 337 15.22 17.77 -2.29
N VAL A 338 15.65 17.18 -3.41
CA VAL A 338 14.91 17.21 -4.70
C VAL A 338 14.45 15.80 -5.01
N GLY A 339 13.14 15.58 -4.97
CA GLY A 339 12.54 14.29 -5.26
C GLY A 339 12.42 13.98 -6.76
N ARG A 340 11.99 12.77 -7.11
CA ARG A 340 11.86 12.27 -8.50
C ARG A 340 10.95 13.10 -9.40
N THR A 341 9.97 13.79 -8.82
CA THR A 341 9.03 14.67 -9.54
C THR A 341 9.46 16.13 -9.54
N GLY A 342 10.70 16.40 -9.12
CA GLY A 342 11.26 17.74 -9.01
C GLY A 342 10.85 18.52 -7.77
N ARG A 343 9.97 18.01 -6.91
CA ARG A 343 9.55 18.67 -5.65
C ARG A 343 10.76 18.92 -4.77
N VAL A 344 10.89 20.14 -4.28
CA VAL A 344 11.98 20.56 -3.38
C VAL A 344 11.42 20.66 -1.98
N THR A 345 11.90 19.78 -1.10
CA THR A 345 11.36 19.61 0.25
C THR A 345 12.39 19.99 1.30
N PRO A 346 12.09 20.92 2.23
CA PRO A 346 12.99 21.25 3.34
C PRO A 346 12.98 20.12 4.39
N TYR A 347 14.14 19.90 5.01
CA TYR A 347 14.31 19.01 6.15
C TYR A 347 15.28 19.64 7.16
N ALA A 348 15.02 19.38 8.44
CA ALA A 348 15.86 19.82 9.53
C ALA A 348 17.10 18.95 9.67
N VAL A 349 18.24 19.56 9.93
CA VAL A 349 19.46 18.93 10.41
C VAL A 349 19.59 19.32 11.88
N VAL A 350 19.59 18.35 12.78
CA VAL A 350 19.64 18.58 14.21
C VAL A 350 20.93 17.99 14.81
N GLU A 351 21.29 18.45 16.00
CA GLU A 351 22.32 17.74 16.78
C GLU A 351 21.79 16.33 17.09
N PRO A 352 22.63 15.27 16.91
CA PRO A 352 22.21 13.91 17.16
C PRO A 352 21.57 13.74 18.53
N VAL A 353 20.38 13.19 18.57
CA VAL A 353 19.62 12.99 19.81
C VAL A 353 18.93 11.61 19.81
N HIS A 354 18.96 10.94 20.95
CA HIS A 354 18.25 9.68 21.13
C HIS A 354 16.79 9.94 21.46
N VAL A 355 15.90 9.31 20.68
CA VAL A 355 14.45 9.37 20.92
C VAL A 355 13.81 8.07 20.42
N ALA A 356 12.92 7.49 21.20
CA ALA A 356 12.22 6.24 20.91
C ALA A 356 13.18 5.17 20.31
N GLY A 357 14.25 4.85 21.06
CA GLY A 357 15.19 3.76 20.77
C GLY A 357 16.15 3.97 19.60
N SER A 358 16.24 5.17 18.99
CA SER A 358 17.24 5.44 17.95
C SER A 358 17.80 6.85 17.99
N GLU A 359 18.98 7.03 17.40
CA GLU A 359 19.60 8.33 17.21
C GLU A 359 19.04 9.02 15.97
N VAL A 360 18.71 10.29 16.09
CA VAL A 360 18.09 11.12 15.05
C VAL A 360 18.97 12.34 14.78
N GLU A 361 19.34 12.53 13.51
CA GLU A 361 20.06 13.70 12.99
C GLU A 361 19.22 14.52 12.00
N PHE A 362 18.17 13.92 11.41
CA PHE A 362 17.35 14.54 10.37
C PHE A 362 15.87 14.39 10.70
N ALA A 363 15.11 15.47 10.46
CA ALA A 363 13.67 15.47 10.67
C ALA A 363 12.94 16.22 9.55
N THR A 364 11.72 15.80 9.22
CA THR A 364 10.95 16.44 8.15
C THR A 364 10.43 17.81 8.55
N LEU A 365 10.38 18.71 7.57
CA LEU A 365 9.72 20.02 7.64
C LEU A 365 8.69 20.24 6.51
N HIS A 366 8.37 19.17 5.76
CA HIS A 366 7.35 19.08 4.73
C HIS A 366 7.44 20.09 3.59
N ASN A 367 7.29 21.40 3.87
CA ASN A 367 7.38 22.49 2.91
C ASN A 367 7.69 23.82 3.62
N GLN A 368 7.96 24.86 2.85
CA GLN A 368 8.33 26.18 3.38
C GLN A 368 7.24 26.83 4.25
N GLU A 369 5.96 26.59 3.94
CA GLU A 369 4.85 27.15 4.72
C GLU A 369 4.74 26.48 6.09
N VAL A 370 5.05 25.19 6.18
CA VAL A 370 5.14 24.48 7.47
C VAL A 370 6.30 25.00 8.31
N VAL A 371 7.47 25.29 7.70
CA VAL A 371 8.59 25.92 8.42
C VAL A 371 8.16 27.26 9.02
N LYS A 372 7.51 28.11 8.23
CA LYS A 372 7.00 29.41 8.69
C LYS A 372 5.89 29.25 9.73
N ALA A 373 4.92 28.37 9.50
CA ALA A 373 3.81 28.14 10.42
C ALA A 373 4.26 27.61 11.78
N LYS A 374 5.28 26.75 11.79
CA LYS A 374 5.92 26.26 13.04
C LYS A 374 6.80 27.32 13.68
N GLY A 375 7.17 28.38 12.98
CA GLY A 375 8.00 29.47 13.47
C GLY A 375 9.41 29.04 13.88
N VAL A 376 9.95 27.98 13.27
CA VAL A 376 11.28 27.47 13.57
C VAL A 376 12.34 28.27 12.81
N LEU A 377 13.43 28.58 13.50
CA LEU A 377 14.60 29.29 13.00
C LEU A 377 15.81 28.38 13.07
N ILE A 378 16.72 28.48 12.12
CA ILE A 378 17.99 27.78 12.18
C ILE A 378 18.77 28.33 13.37
N GLY A 379 19.22 27.45 14.26
CA GLY A 379 19.81 27.79 15.53
C GLY A 379 18.87 27.67 16.73
N ASP A 380 17.56 27.39 16.54
CA ASP A 380 16.64 27.11 17.62
C ASP A 380 16.99 25.82 18.39
N THR A 381 16.62 25.80 19.65
CA THR A 381 16.32 24.52 20.31
C THR A 381 14.91 24.14 19.89
N VAL A 382 14.73 22.95 19.33
CA VAL A 382 13.45 22.47 18.81
C VAL A 382 12.97 21.25 19.57
N VAL A 383 11.66 21.10 19.68
CA VAL A 383 11.04 19.88 20.17
C VAL A 383 10.93 18.92 19.00
N LEU A 384 11.58 17.77 19.14
CA LEU A 384 11.59 16.70 18.18
C LEU A 384 10.88 15.49 18.77
N ARG A 385 10.07 14.83 17.99
CA ARG A 385 9.49 13.53 18.34
C ARG A 385 9.61 12.57 17.16
N LYS A 386 9.50 11.29 17.48
CA LYS A 386 9.18 10.27 16.48
C LYS A 386 7.70 9.95 16.59
N ALA A 387 6.93 10.44 15.70
CA ALA A 387 5.53 10.11 15.68
C ALA A 387 5.32 8.67 15.21
N GLY A 388 4.56 7.91 16.00
CA GLY A 388 4.41 6.46 15.82
C GLY A 388 5.71 5.68 16.02
N ASP A 389 6.64 6.24 16.80
CA ASP A 389 7.97 5.69 17.12
C ASP A 389 8.88 5.46 15.90
N VAL A 390 8.56 6.04 14.75
CA VAL A 390 9.29 5.78 13.50
C VAL A 390 9.86 7.03 12.86
N ILE A 391 9.08 8.12 12.71
CA ILE A 391 9.48 9.24 11.86
C ILE A 391 9.80 10.48 12.66
N PRO A 392 11.05 10.99 12.54
CA PRO A 392 11.41 12.24 13.20
C PRO A 392 10.68 13.44 12.59
N GLU A 393 10.00 14.20 13.42
CA GLU A 393 9.39 15.48 13.05
C GLU A 393 9.76 16.58 14.06
N ILE A 394 9.84 17.79 13.58
CA ILE A 394 9.96 18.98 14.44
C ILE A 394 8.56 19.47 14.77
N LEU A 395 8.23 19.57 16.07
CA LEU A 395 6.96 20.14 16.53
C LEU A 395 6.97 21.65 16.48
N GLY A 396 8.03 22.25 16.98
CA GLY A 396 8.20 23.69 17.04
C GLY A 396 9.46 24.09 17.80
N PRO A 397 9.75 25.38 17.92
CA PRO A 397 10.87 25.87 18.70
C PRO A 397 10.54 25.93 20.21
N VAL A 398 11.55 25.81 21.06
CA VAL A 398 11.51 26.22 22.44
C VAL A 398 11.89 27.71 22.51
N ALA A 399 10.91 28.58 22.24
CA ALA A 399 11.15 29.99 21.99
C ALA A 399 11.87 30.73 23.17
N ASP A 400 11.65 30.26 24.39
CA ASP A 400 12.28 30.82 25.60
C ASP A 400 13.79 30.59 25.65
N LEU A 401 14.34 29.70 24.84
CA LEU A 401 15.78 29.42 24.75
C LEU A 401 16.49 30.18 23.62
N ARG A 402 15.79 31.08 22.93
CA ARG A 402 16.37 31.92 21.88
C ARG A 402 17.30 32.97 22.46
N ASP A 403 18.47 33.15 21.86
CA ASP A 403 19.47 34.15 22.28
C ASP A 403 19.66 35.28 21.25
N GLY A 404 18.92 35.25 20.13
CA GLY A 404 18.97 36.24 19.06
C GLY A 404 20.00 35.94 17.95
N SER A 405 20.66 34.79 18.03
CA SER A 405 21.57 34.32 16.96
C SER A 405 20.85 33.52 15.89
N GLU A 406 19.59 33.20 16.10
CA GLU A 406 18.78 32.39 15.21
C GLU A 406 18.51 33.14 13.89
N ARG A 407 18.42 32.39 12.80
CA ARG A 407 18.16 32.93 11.46
C ARG A 407 17.02 32.24 10.77
N GLU A 408 16.28 32.98 9.97
CA GLU A 408 15.20 32.43 9.15
C GLU A 408 15.75 31.50 8.07
N PHE A 409 14.95 30.50 7.72
CA PHE A 409 15.18 29.67 6.54
C PHE A 409 14.59 30.34 5.30
N GLU A 410 15.42 30.51 4.29
CA GLU A 410 15.01 30.97 2.97
C GLU A 410 15.02 29.79 1.99
N MET A 411 13.88 29.56 1.34
CA MET A 411 13.78 28.54 0.30
C MET A 411 14.65 28.96 -0.89
N PRO A 412 15.52 28.08 -1.42
CA PRO A 412 16.36 28.43 -2.57
C PRO A 412 15.50 28.80 -3.80
N ALA A 413 15.91 29.84 -4.51
CA ALA A 413 15.26 30.24 -5.78
C ALA A 413 15.59 29.28 -6.93
N VAL A 414 16.71 28.56 -6.83
CA VAL A 414 17.19 27.63 -7.86
C VAL A 414 17.40 26.24 -7.32
N CYS A 415 17.26 25.26 -8.18
CA CYS A 415 17.50 23.85 -7.85
C CYS A 415 18.96 23.65 -7.38
N PRO A 416 19.21 23.10 -6.18
CA PRO A 416 20.56 22.92 -5.65
C PRO A 416 21.41 21.92 -6.47
N ASN A 417 20.78 21.12 -7.31
CA ASN A 417 21.46 20.08 -8.09
C ASN A 417 21.75 20.46 -9.53
N CYS A 418 20.91 21.27 -10.18
CA CYS A 418 21.07 21.64 -11.60
C CYS A 418 21.01 23.14 -11.88
N GLY A 419 20.80 24.00 -10.86
CA GLY A 419 20.78 25.45 -11.01
C GLY A 419 19.55 26.03 -11.73
N THR A 420 18.60 25.19 -12.14
CA THR A 420 17.36 25.65 -12.80
C THR A 420 16.46 26.38 -11.81
N GLU A 421 15.85 27.48 -12.20
CA GLU A 421 14.89 28.22 -11.38
C GLU A 421 13.72 27.33 -10.92
N LEU A 422 13.40 27.40 -9.64
CA LEU A 422 12.30 26.65 -9.06
C LEU A 422 10.98 27.36 -9.32
N GLN A 423 9.95 26.58 -9.62
CA GLN A 423 8.64 27.11 -10.00
C GLN A 423 7.53 26.38 -9.26
N ALA A 424 6.47 27.11 -8.92
CA ALA A 424 5.18 26.51 -8.58
C ALA A 424 4.55 25.96 -9.87
N MET A 425 3.97 24.77 -9.85
CA MET A 425 3.36 24.16 -11.04
C MET A 425 2.08 24.88 -11.46
N LYS A 426 1.42 25.57 -10.55
CA LYS A 426 0.23 26.38 -10.76
C LYS A 426 0.19 27.52 -9.75
N GLU A 427 -0.64 28.51 -10.02
CA GLU A 427 -0.90 29.62 -9.09
C GLU A 427 -1.49 29.09 -7.77
N GLY A 428 -0.87 29.46 -6.65
CA GLY A 428 -1.25 29.01 -5.30
C GLY A 428 -0.67 27.65 -4.87
N ASP A 429 0.19 27.02 -5.68
CA ASP A 429 0.92 25.82 -5.26
C ASP A 429 1.98 26.18 -4.21
N ILE A 430 1.91 25.52 -3.06
CA ILE A 430 2.85 25.69 -1.94
C ILE A 430 4.22 25.07 -2.27
N ASP A 431 4.22 24.02 -3.07
CA ASP A 431 5.41 23.26 -3.41
C ASP A 431 6.17 23.89 -4.58
N LEU A 432 7.43 24.24 -4.35
CA LEU A 432 8.35 24.59 -5.42
C LEU A 432 8.95 23.34 -6.05
N ARG A 433 9.05 23.36 -7.39
CA ARG A 433 9.59 22.24 -8.16
C ARG A 433 10.68 22.71 -9.13
N CYS A 434 11.64 21.82 -9.36
CA CYS A 434 12.59 21.95 -10.44
C CYS A 434 11.93 21.49 -11.75
N PRO A 435 11.67 22.37 -12.74
CA PRO A 435 11.01 21.98 -13.98
C PRO A 435 11.91 21.19 -14.93
N ASN A 436 13.21 21.11 -14.67
CA ASN A 436 14.17 20.37 -15.47
C ASN A 436 14.06 18.85 -15.25
N ALA A 437 12.92 18.25 -15.62
CA ALA A 437 12.69 16.82 -15.44
C ALA A 437 13.65 15.94 -16.25
N ARG A 438 14.08 16.42 -17.45
CA ARG A 438 14.90 15.66 -18.38
C ARG A 438 16.32 15.44 -17.89
N SER A 439 16.99 16.50 -17.40
CA SER A 439 18.44 16.50 -17.18
C SER A 439 18.88 16.90 -15.76
N CYS A 440 17.95 17.08 -14.82
CA CYS A 440 18.32 17.30 -13.43
C CYS A 440 18.88 16.01 -12.84
N PRO A 441 20.17 15.98 -12.40
CA PRO A 441 20.80 14.75 -11.89
C PRO A 441 20.08 14.19 -10.67
N ALA A 442 19.53 15.05 -9.80
CA ALA A 442 18.79 14.59 -8.63
C ALA A 442 17.50 13.88 -9.03
N GLN A 443 16.72 14.46 -9.93
CA GLN A 443 15.48 13.83 -10.40
C GLN A 443 15.76 12.51 -11.10
N LEU A 444 16.77 12.46 -11.96
CA LEU A 444 17.17 11.24 -12.65
C LEU A 444 17.63 10.16 -11.68
N ARG A 445 18.47 10.52 -10.70
CA ARG A 445 18.89 9.60 -9.63
C ARG A 445 17.69 8.99 -8.89
N GLU A 446 16.74 9.83 -8.48
CA GLU A 446 15.54 9.37 -7.75
C GLU A 446 14.63 8.50 -8.62
N ARG A 447 14.49 8.80 -9.92
CA ARG A 447 13.72 7.96 -10.85
C ARG A 447 14.41 6.62 -11.10
N LEU A 448 15.73 6.62 -11.28
CA LEU A 448 16.51 5.38 -11.44
C LEU A 448 16.52 4.52 -10.17
N PHE A 449 16.66 5.15 -9.01
CA PHE A 449 16.54 4.45 -7.73
C PHE A 449 15.16 3.79 -7.57
N TYR A 450 14.09 4.50 -7.93
CA TYR A 450 12.73 3.96 -7.94
C TYR A 450 12.57 2.83 -8.95
N LEU A 451 13.08 3.00 -10.17
CA LEU A 451 13.06 2.02 -11.25
C LEU A 451 13.78 0.71 -10.86
N GLY A 452 14.95 0.82 -10.22
CA GLY A 452 15.71 -0.34 -9.74
C GLY A 452 15.12 -1.00 -8.50
N GLY A 453 14.14 -0.34 -7.85
CA GLY A 453 13.54 -0.82 -6.62
C GLY A 453 12.60 -2.02 -6.82
N ARG A 454 12.26 -2.67 -5.72
CA ARG A 454 11.45 -3.90 -5.65
C ARG A 454 10.07 -3.79 -6.32
N LYS A 455 9.47 -2.60 -6.33
CA LYS A 455 8.16 -2.34 -6.99
C LYS A 455 8.22 -2.34 -8.51
N CYS A 456 9.40 -2.16 -9.07
CA CYS A 456 9.62 -2.02 -10.51
C CYS A 456 10.52 -3.15 -11.01
N LEU A 457 11.76 -2.87 -11.34
CA LEU A 457 12.64 -3.85 -11.97
C LEU A 457 13.34 -4.78 -10.99
N ASP A 458 13.39 -4.43 -9.68
CA ASP A 458 14.01 -5.22 -8.62
C ASP A 458 15.45 -5.63 -8.94
N ILE A 459 16.28 -4.63 -9.19
CA ILE A 459 17.67 -4.81 -9.57
C ILE A 459 18.54 -4.81 -8.31
N GLU A 460 19.05 -5.96 -7.94
CA GLU A 460 19.92 -6.09 -6.78
C GLU A 460 21.22 -5.31 -6.98
N ASN A 461 21.73 -4.71 -5.89
CA ASN A 461 22.89 -3.81 -5.88
C ASN A 461 22.71 -2.49 -6.65
N PHE A 462 21.54 -2.20 -7.19
CA PHE A 462 21.19 -0.92 -7.81
C PHE A 462 20.50 0.00 -6.79
N GLY A 463 21.16 0.27 -5.68
CA GLY A 463 20.68 1.16 -4.63
C GLY A 463 20.98 2.63 -4.92
N TYR A 464 20.69 3.51 -3.93
CA TYR A 464 20.87 4.95 -4.03
C TYR A 464 22.31 5.37 -4.39
N VAL A 465 23.33 4.69 -3.81
CA VAL A 465 24.75 4.96 -4.08
C VAL A 465 25.09 4.67 -5.53
N ALA A 466 24.62 3.55 -6.08
CA ALA A 466 24.83 3.21 -7.49
C ALA A 466 24.15 4.22 -8.42
N ALA A 467 22.87 4.54 -8.16
CA ALA A 467 22.12 5.53 -8.93
C ALA A 467 22.79 6.92 -8.91
N ALA A 468 23.30 7.34 -7.75
CA ALA A 468 24.02 8.60 -7.61
C ALA A 468 25.36 8.59 -8.41
N ALA A 469 26.14 7.53 -8.29
CA ALA A 469 27.41 7.39 -8.99
C ALA A 469 27.26 7.31 -10.51
N LEU A 470 26.16 6.72 -10.99
CA LEU A 470 25.87 6.57 -12.42
C LEU A 470 25.27 7.85 -13.07
N THR A 471 24.71 8.75 -12.28
CA THR A 471 24.05 9.98 -12.78
C THR A 471 24.87 11.25 -12.56
N LYS A 472 25.74 11.27 -11.56
CA LYS A 472 26.61 12.40 -11.25
C LYS A 472 27.95 11.93 -10.65
N PRO A 473 28.79 11.20 -11.42
CA PRO A 473 30.11 10.81 -10.95
C PRO A 473 31.04 12.02 -10.84
N LEU A 474 32.13 11.87 -10.09
CA LEU A 474 33.27 12.79 -10.14
C LEU A 474 34.09 12.54 -11.41
N GLU A 475 34.29 11.28 -11.74
CA GLU A 475 34.93 10.80 -12.95
C GLU A 475 34.10 9.59 -13.46
N PRO A 476 33.86 9.50 -14.77
CA PRO A 476 34.18 10.47 -15.83
C PRO A 476 33.26 11.71 -15.78
N SER A 477 33.65 12.80 -16.44
CA SER A 477 32.85 14.05 -16.49
C SER A 477 31.48 13.88 -17.18
N THR A 478 31.38 12.90 -18.10
CA THR A 478 30.10 12.51 -18.70
C THR A 478 29.57 11.28 -17.97
N PRO A 479 28.44 11.39 -17.29
CA PRO A 479 27.85 10.25 -16.59
C PRO A 479 27.43 9.15 -17.55
N PRO A 480 27.50 7.85 -17.16
CA PRO A 480 27.07 6.75 -18.01
C PRO A 480 25.55 6.72 -18.23
N LEU A 481 24.77 7.24 -17.29
CA LEU A 481 23.32 7.35 -17.42
C LEU A 481 22.90 8.81 -17.57
N LEU A 482 22.41 9.18 -18.75
CA LEU A 482 21.83 10.49 -19.05
C LEU A 482 20.32 10.51 -18.93
N ASN A 483 19.69 9.36 -19.05
CA ASN A 483 18.26 9.10 -18.80
C ASN A 483 18.05 7.61 -18.48
N GLU A 484 16.84 7.24 -18.12
CA GLU A 484 16.47 5.85 -17.79
C GLU A 484 16.65 4.89 -18.97
N GLY A 485 16.61 5.41 -20.19
CA GLY A 485 16.82 4.63 -21.41
C GLY A 485 18.20 4.00 -21.51
N ASP A 486 19.19 4.58 -20.85
CA ASP A 486 20.60 4.11 -20.92
C ASP A 486 20.86 2.92 -19.98
N LEU A 487 19.93 2.58 -19.08
CA LEU A 487 20.11 1.57 -18.05
C LEU A 487 20.50 0.20 -18.60
N PHE A 488 19.79 -0.27 -19.62
CA PHE A 488 19.98 -1.62 -20.18
C PHE A 488 21.15 -1.74 -21.17
N THR A 489 21.87 -0.66 -21.39
CA THR A 489 23.09 -0.64 -22.24
C THR A 489 24.37 -0.44 -21.44
N LEU A 490 24.28 -0.43 -20.11
CA LEU A 490 25.45 -0.34 -19.22
C LEU A 490 26.40 -1.52 -19.42
N THR A 491 27.69 -1.21 -19.48
CA THR A 491 28.76 -2.21 -19.61
C THR A 491 29.76 -2.12 -18.46
N VAL A 492 30.50 -3.19 -18.23
CA VAL A 492 31.58 -3.23 -17.21
C VAL A 492 32.58 -2.10 -17.44
N ASP A 493 32.98 -1.85 -18.69
CA ASP A 493 33.98 -0.83 -19.02
C ASP A 493 33.52 0.60 -18.64
N GLN A 494 32.21 0.85 -18.70
CA GLN A 494 31.65 2.13 -18.26
C GLN A 494 31.60 2.27 -16.73
N LEU A 495 31.54 1.16 -16.00
CA LEU A 495 31.51 1.16 -14.53
C LEU A 495 32.89 1.33 -13.89
N LEU A 496 33.94 0.75 -14.48
CA LEU A 496 35.28 0.71 -13.88
C LEU A 496 35.90 2.09 -13.54
N PRO A 497 35.78 3.13 -14.39
CA PRO A 497 36.38 4.43 -14.12
C PRO A 497 35.60 5.28 -13.12
N ILE A 498 34.41 4.84 -12.67
CA ILE A 498 33.50 5.68 -11.90
C ILE A 498 34.07 5.94 -10.50
N LYS A 499 34.34 7.22 -10.24
CA LYS A 499 34.64 7.74 -8.90
C LYS A 499 33.51 8.61 -8.42
N ALA A 500 33.16 8.46 -7.17
CA ALA A 500 32.12 9.27 -6.52
C ALA A 500 32.49 9.55 -5.06
N TYR A 501 31.84 10.55 -4.49
CA TYR A 501 31.91 10.79 -3.06
C TYR A 501 31.26 9.62 -2.31
N VAL A 502 31.86 9.25 -1.18
CA VAL A 502 31.17 8.39 -0.21
C VAL A 502 30.07 9.24 0.41
N LEU A 503 28.84 8.92 0.07
CA LEU A 503 27.71 9.63 0.64
C LEU A 503 27.37 9.04 2.01
N ASP A 504 26.99 9.91 2.92
CA ASP A 504 26.34 9.51 4.15
C ASP A 504 24.93 9.00 3.81
N SER A 505 24.54 7.86 4.38
CA SER A 505 23.27 7.20 4.04
C SER A 505 22.04 8.00 4.45
N ASP A 506 22.17 8.82 5.49
CA ASP A 506 21.06 9.51 6.14
C ASP A 506 20.91 10.95 5.59
N SER A 507 22.04 11.64 5.44
CA SER A 507 22.07 13.01 4.89
C SER A 507 22.18 13.09 3.37
N GLY A 508 22.65 12.04 2.70
CA GLY A 508 23.00 12.07 1.29
C GLY A 508 24.16 13.00 0.94
N LEU A 509 24.89 13.50 1.93
CA LEU A 509 26.03 14.41 1.77
C LEU A 509 27.35 13.63 1.71
N PRO A 510 28.40 14.20 1.08
CA PRO A 510 29.72 13.61 1.12
C PRO A 510 30.24 13.46 2.55
N LYS A 511 30.66 12.25 2.91
CA LYS A 511 31.42 12.00 4.15
C LYS A 511 32.77 12.67 4.06
N ARG A 512 33.20 13.28 5.17
CA ARG A 512 34.54 13.85 5.28
C ARG A 512 35.45 12.93 6.05
N ASP A 513 36.69 12.90 5.65
CA ASP A 513 37.76 12.22 6.42
C ASP A 513 37.92 12.94 7.76
N PRO A 514 37.91 12.24 8.91
CA PRO A 514 38.01 12.87 10.22
C PRO A 514 39.36 13.57 10.48
N GLU A 515 40.42 13.11 9.82
CA GLU A 515 41.79 13.62 10.03
C GLU A 515 42.09 14.79 9.09
N THR A 516 41.69 14.69 7.81
CA THR A 516 42.01 15.68 6.79
C THR A 516 40.93 16.70 6.53
N GLY A 517 39.68 16.40 6.90
CA GLY A 517 38.52 17.22 6.60
C GLY A 517 38.10 17.19 5.11
N GLU A 518 38.79 16.45 4.26
CA GLU A 518 38.52 16.32 2.84
C GLU A 518 37.36 15.38 2.59
N GLU A 519 36.60 15.62 1.50
CA GLU A 519 35.51 14.75 1.11
C GLU A 519 36.04 13.40 0.62
N LYS A 520 35.51 12.32 1.17
CA LYS A 520 36.00 10.96 0.89
C LYS A 520 35.53 10.51 -0.50
N VAL A 521 36.48 10.20 -1.37
CA VAL A 521 36.23 9.71 -2.74
C VAL A 521 36.58 8.23 -2.82
N VAL A 522 35.76 7.46 -3.52
CA VAL A 522 35.99 6.03 -3.77
C VAL A 522 35.74 5.68 -5.22
N THR A 523 36.43 4.62 -5.69
CA THR A 523 36.05 3.91 -6.90
C THR A 523 34.88 3.01 -6.57
N VAL A 524 33.69 3.32 -7.15
CA VAL A 524 32.43 2.70 -6.71
C VAL A 524 32.34 1.24 -7.11
N PHE A 525 32.62 0.93 -8.37
CA PHE A 525 32.40 -0.39 -8.98
C PHE A 525 33.67 -1.21 -9.20
N ALA A 526 34.84 -0.63 -9.00
CA ALA A 526 36.14 -1.31 -9.12
C ALA A 526 36.84 -1.45 -7.77
N ASN A 527 37.65 -2.50 -7.62
CA ASN A 527 38.56 -2.68 -6.49
C ASN A 527 39.84 -1.86 -6.67
N GLN A 528 40.79 -1.97 -5.74
CA GLN A 528 42.06 -1.24 -5.79
C GLN A 528 42.97 -1.65 -6.98
N GLU A 529 42.75 -2.83 -7.54
CA GLU A 529 43.49 -3.36 -8.70
C GLU A 529 42.81 -2.98 -10.03
N GLY A 530 41.74 -2.20 -10.00
CA GLY A 530 41.00 -1.80 -11.19
C GLY A 530 40.06 -2.91 -11.76
N GLN A 531 39.88 -4.03 -11.02
CA GLN A 531 38.96 -5.10 -11.43
C GLN A 531 37.57 -4.83 -10.93
N PRO A 532 36.49 -5.32 -11.64
CA PRO A 532 35.13 -5.11 -11.20
C PRO A 532 34.85 -5.80 -9.86
N LYS A 533 34.16 -5.10 -8.96
CA LYS A 533 33.66 -5.68 -7.72
C LYS A 533 32.57 -6.71 -8.02
N LYS A 534 32.41 -7.71 -7.16
CA LYS A 534 31.34 -8.72 -7.28
C LYS A 534 29.96 -8.09 -7.37
N ASN A 535 29.69 -7.06 -6.55
CA ASN A 535 28.40 -6.36 -6.57
C ASN A 535 28.13 -5.62 -7.87
N ALA A 536 29.16 -5.14 -8.56
CA ALA A 536 29.01 -4.49 -9.87
C ALA A 536 28.64 -5.52 -10.97
N LEU A 537 29.24 -6.70 -10.93
CA LEU A 537 28.91 -7.79 -11.86
C LEU A 537 27.49 -8.30 -11.62
N ALA A 538 27.14 -8.58 -10.35
CA ALA A 538 25.80 -9.00 -9.97
C ALA A 538 24.73 -7.95 -10.37
N MET A 539 25.03 -6.66 -10.19
CA MET A 539 24.13 -5.58 -10.65
C MET A 539 23.87 -5.65 -12.15
N LEU A 540 24.89 -5.87 -12.98
CA LEU A 540 24.72 -5.99 -14.44
C LEU A 540 23.94 -7.25 -14.82
N GLU A 541 24.17 -8.38 -14.14
CA GLU A 541 23.40 -9.62 -14.33
C GLU A 541 21.91 -9.38 -14.00
N HIS A 542 21.62 -8.66 -12.93
CA HIS A 542 20.23 -8.31 -12.55
C HIS A 542 19.60 -7.29 -13.50
N ILE A 543 20.37 -6.34 -14.06
CA ILE A 543 19.89 -5.43 -15.11
C ILE A 543 19.50 -6.24 -16.35
N GLU A 544 20.30 -7.23 -16.75
CA GLU A 544 19.99 -8.08 -17.89
C GLU A 544 18.73 -8.92 -17.62
N ALA A 545 18.63 -9.56 -16.46
CA ALA A 545 17.44 -10.31 -16.05
C ALA A 545 16.18 -9.43 -15.95
N ALA A 546 16.34 -8.16 -15.62
CA ALA A 546 15.22 -7.22 -15.50
C ALA A 546 14.53 -6.90 -16.83
N LYS A 547 15.14 -7.22 -17.98
CA LYS A 547 14.51 -7.08 -19.30
C LYS A 547 13.27 -7.97 -19.46
N GLU A 548 13.21 -9.08 -18.74
CA GLU A 548 12.13 -10.06 -18.76
C GLU A 548 11.04 -9.79 -17.69
N ARG A 549 11.13 -8.70 -16.96
CA ARG A 549 10.12 -8.38 -15.94
C ARG A 549 8.74 -8.18 -16.58
N PRO A 550 7.65 -8.54 -15.88
CA PRO A 550 6.28 -8.34 -16.35
C PRO A 550 5.99 -6.90 -16.77
N LEU A 551 5.16 -6.72 -17.80
CA LEU A 551 4.80 -5.42 -18.37
C LEU A 551 4.31 -4.43 -17.29
N ALA A 552 3.54 -4.91 -16.31
CA ALA A 552 3.07 -4.07 -15.19
C ALA A 552 4.20 -3.39 -14.42
N ARG A 553 5.34 -4.08 -14.22
CA ARG A 553 6.52 -3.55 -13.55
C ARG A 553 7.28 -2.55 -14.40
N ILE A 554 7.31 -2.77 -15.71
CA ILE A 554 7.87 -1.84 -16.69
C ILE A 554 7.06 -0.53 -16.65
N ILE A 555 5.72 -0.61 -16.72
CA ILE A 555 4.84 0.57 -16.65
C ILE A 555 5.04 1.33 -15.32
N ALA A 556 5.07 0.63 -14.18
CA ALA A 556 5.33 1.25 -12.89
C ALA A 556 6.68 1.98 -12.85
N GLY A 557 7.71 1.41 -13.46
CA GLY A 557 9.07 1.94 -13.54
C GLY A 557 9.19 3.22 -14.34
N LEU A 558 8.27 3.49 -15.28
CA LEU A 558 8.27 4.73 -16.07
C LEU A 558 7.97 5.99 -15.25
N SER A 559 7.62 5.85 -13.98
CA SER A 559 7.33 6.97 -13.07
C SER A 559 6.29 7.97 -13.62
N ILE A 560 5.31 7.48 -14.37
CA ILE A 560 4.21 8.28 -14.91
C ILE A 560 3.37 8.79 -13.72
N ARG A 561 3.09 10.10 -13.73
CA ARG A 561 2.32 10.71 -12.65
C ARG A 561 0.95 10.03 -12.51
N HIS A 562 0.53 9.76 -11.30
CA HIS A 562 -0.71 9.03 -10.94
C HIS A 562 -0.77 7.55 -11.34
N VAL A 563 0.23 7.01 -12.05
CA VAL A 563 0.30 5.60 -12.40
C VAL A 563 1.13 4.88 -11.34
N GLY A 564 0.45 4.20 -10.43
CA GLY A 564 1.05 3.34 -9.41
C GLY A 564 1.07 1.86 -9.84
N PRO A 565 1.59 0.94 -8.99
CA PRO A 565 1.66 -0.49 -9.31
C PRO A 565 0.31 -1.10 -9.69
N VAL A 566 -0.80 -0.73 -9.02
CA VAL A 566 -2.14 -1.30 -9.30
C VAL A 566 -2.68 -0.82 -10.64
N ALA A 567 -2.58 0.48 -10.97
CA ALA A 567 -2.94 0.98 -12.31
C ALA A 567 -2.07 0.34 -13.38
N SER A 568 -0.79 0.10 -13.07
CA SER A 568 0.14 -0.59 -13.99
C SER A 568 -0.29 -2.03 -14.28
N VAL A 569 -0.74 -2.77 -13.25
CA VAL A 569 -1.30 -4.13 -13.40
C VAL A 569 -2.58 -4.10 -14.23
N ALA A 570 -3.50 -3.19 -13.94
CA ALA A 570 -4.75 -3.05 -14.69
C ALA A 570 -4.50 -2.72 -16.17
N LEU A 571 -3.59 -1.78 -16.46
CA LEU A 571 -3.20 -1.41 -17.81
C LEU A 571 -2.50 -2.56 -18.55
N ALA A 572 -1.59 -3.27 -17.87
CA ALA A 572 -0.89 -4.41 -18.45
C ALA A 572 -1.86 -5.54 -18.79
N ARG A 573 -2.81 -5.82 -17.93
CA ARG A 573 -3.84 -6.85 -18.13
C ARG A 573 -4.75 -6.52 -19.33
N GLU A 574 -5.20 -5.27 -19.44
CA GLU A 574 -6.13 -4.83 -20.49
C GLU A 574 -5.44 -4.69 -21.85
N PHE A 575 -4.33 -3.96 -21.89
CA PHE A 575 -3.69 -3.60 -23.16
C PHE A 575 -2.58 -4.55 -23.58
N ARG A 576 -1.96 -5.25 -22.63
CA ARG A 576 -0.90 -6.27 -22.84
C ARG A 576 0.35 -5.79 -23.60
N SER A 577 0.42 -4.53 -23.97
CA SER A 577 1.55 -3.94 -24.70
C SER A 577 1.62 -2.44 -24.44
N ILE A 578 2.83 -1.91 -24.26
CA ILE A 578 3.07 -0.45 -24.16
C ILE A 578 2.57 0.26 -25.42
N ASP A 579 2.76 -0.34 -26.60
CA ASP A 579 2.33 0.26 -27.87
C ASP A 579 0.81 0.36 -27.98
N ARG A 580 0.06 -0.56 -27.37
CA ARG A 580 -1.40 -0.47 -27.31
C ARG A 580 -1.85 0.59 -26.34
N ILE A 581 -1.17 0.73 -25.18
CA ILE A 581 -1.44 1.82 -24.21
C ILE A 581 -1.17 3.18 -24.86
N GLU A 582 -0.06 3.35 -25.58
CA GLU A 582 0.26 4.59 -26.29
C GLU A 582 -0.81 5.00 -27.32
N ARG A 583 -1.33 4.00 -28.10
CA ARG A 583 -2.33 4.21 -29.15
C ARG A 583 -3.74 4.38 -28.62
N ALA A 584 -4.06 3.86 -27.45
CA ALA A 584 -5.38 3.93 -26.87
C ALA A 584 -5.83 5.39 -26.67
N THR A 585 -7.12 5.64 -26.84
CA THR A 585 -7.71 6.95 -26.55
C THR A 585 -7.80 7.19 -25.04
N GLU A 586 -7.97 8.44 -24.63
CA GLU A 586 -8.14 8.77 -23.20
C GLU A 586 -9.40 8.08 -22.62
N GLU A 587 -10.45 7.96 -23.42
CA GLU A 587 -11.69 7.28 -23.04
C GLU A 587 -11.49 5.76 -22.84
N GLU A 588 -10.71 5.12 -23.72
CA GLU A 588 -10.38 3.69 -23.60
C GLU A 588 -9.53 3.43 -22.36
N LEU A 589 -8.53 4.28 -22.10
CA LEU A 589 -7.69 4.20 -20.90
C LEU A 589 -8.54 4.41 -19.63
N ALA A 590 -9.42 5.43 -19.63
CA ALA A 590 -10.26 5.74 -18.48
C ALA A 590 -11.35 4.69 -18.21
N ALA A 591 -11.66 3.85 -19.20
CA ALA A 591 -12.63 2.76 -19.06
C ALA A 591 -12.07 1.53 -18.31
N VAL A 592 -10.74 1.43 -18.17
CA VAL A 592 -10.08 0.36 -17.43
C VAL A 592 -10.41 0.50 -15.94
N GLU A 593 -10.81 -0.59 -15.31
CA GLU A 593 -11.09 -0.59 -13.87
C GLU A 593 -9.81 -0.19 -13.09
N GLY A 594 -9.92 0.84 -12.27
CA GLY A 594 -8.77 1.37 -11.52
C GLY A 594 -7.97 2.45 -12.26
N VAL A 595 -8.34 2.77 -13.52
CA VAL A 595 -7.73 3.86 -14.31
C VAL A 595 -8.79 4.92 -14.55
N GLY A 596 -8.80 5.97 -13.75
CA GLY A 596 -9.74 7.08 -13.95
C GLY A 596 -9.26 8.09 -14.98
N PRO A 597 -10.07 9.13 -15.31
CA PRO A 597 -9.73 10.15 -16.30
C PRO A 597 -8.39 10.87 -16.03
N THR A 598 -8.08 11.11 -14.76
CA THR A 598 -6.80 11.75 -14.34
C THR A 598 -5.59 10.90 -14.70
N ILE A 599 -5.66 9.58 -14.53
CA ILE A 599 -4.58 8.65 -14.89
C ILE A 599 -4.47 8.57 -16.41
N ALA A 600 -5.61 8.46 -17.10
CA ALA A 600 -5.65 8.41 -18.56
C ALA A 600 -5.03 9.65 -19.20
N ALA A 601 -5.40 10.85 -18.74
CA ALA A 601 -4.81 12.11 -19.18
C ALA A 601 -3.29 12.17 -18.91
N SER A 602 -2.84 11.69 -17.73
CA SER A 602 -1.42 11.66 -17.37
C SER A 602 -0.61 10.72 -18.28
N LEU A 603 -1.19 9.57 -18.65
CA LEU A 603 -0.60 8.63 -19.61
C LEU A 603 -0.44 9.30 -20.98
N LYS A 604 -1.50 9.91 -21.51
CA LYS A 604 -1.44 10.58 -22.83
C LYS A 604 -0.39 11.68 -22.84
N GLN A 605 -0.39 12.57 -21.83
CA GLN A 605 0.61 13.62 -21.69
C GLN A 605 2.04 13.07 -21.62
N TRP A 606 2.24 11.94 -20.92
CA TRP A 606 3.56 11.35 -20.81
C TRP A 606 4.08 10.86 -22.18
N PHE A 607 3.24 10.22 -22.98
CA PHE A 607 3.61 9.75 -24.33
C PHE A 607 3.79 10.89 -25.34
N GLU A 608 3.28 12.10 -25.09
CA GLU A 608 3.51 13.27 -25.95
C GLU A 608 4.93 13.83 -25.83
N VAL A 609 5.64 13.52 -24.76
CA VAL A 609 6.98 14.05 -24.49
C VAL A 609 8.05 13.26 -25.24
N ASP A 610 8.82 13.91 -26.11
CA ASP A 610 9.80 13.26 -27.00
C ASP A 610 10.85 12.42 -26.26
N TRP A 611 11.41 12.93 -25.17
CA TRP A 611 12.44 12.20 -24.44
C TRP A 611 11.89 10.98 -23.67
N HIS A 612 10.61 10.93 -23.33
CA HIS A 612 9.94 9.74 -22.80
C HIS A 612 9.84 8.66 -23.88
N ARG A 613 9.46 9.03 -25.09
CA ARG A 613 9.45 8.08 -26.24
C ARG A 613 10.85 7.59 -26.58
N GLU A 614 11.87 8.43 -26.39
CA GLU A 614 13.27 8.03 -26.54
C GLU A 614 13.66 6.95 -25.54
N ILE A 615 13.21 7.02 -24.27
CA ILE A 615 13.43 5.97 -23.26
C ILE A 615 12.86 4.64 -23.76
N LEU A 616 11.59 4.61 -24.18
CA LEU A 616 10.94 3.40 -24.67
C LEU A 616 11.64 2.85 -25.90
N ARG A 617 12.08 3.71 -26.82
CA ARG A 617 12.84 3.27 -28.00
C ARG A 617 14.13 2.58 -27.60
N LYS A 618 14.92 3.18 -26.68
CA LYS A 618 16.17 2.61 -26.18
C LYS A 618 15.95 1.27 -25.48
N TRP A 619 14.91 1.19 -24.65
CA TRP A 619 14.56 -0.05 -23.96
C TRP A 619 14.17 -1.15 -24.94
N ARG A 620 13.40 -0.82 -25.99
CA ARG A 620 13.03 -1.75 -27.05
C ARG A 620 14.26 -2.26 -27.81
N GLU A 621 15.18 -1.35 -28.19
CA GLU A 621 16.43 -1.67 -28.85
C GLU A 621 17.36 -2.52 -27.97
N ALA A 622 17.31 -2.34 -26.65
CA ALA A 622 18.04 -3.16 -25.68
C ALA A 622 17.40 -4.54 -25.40
N GLY A 623 16.20 -4.81 -25.96
CA GLY A 623 15.52 -6.08 -25.80
C GLY A 623 14.63 -6.20 -24.56
N VAL A 624 14.20 -5.07 -23.96
CA VAL A 624 13.25 -5.09 -22.83
C VAL A 624 11.89 -5.57 -23.33
N ARG A 625 11.32 -6.53 -22.62
CA ARG A 625 9.99 -7.06 -22.92
C ARG A 625 8.90 -6.05 -22.58
N MET A 626 8.26 -5.46 -23.59
CA MET A 626 7.22 -4.45 -23.43
C MET A 626 5.83 -4.94 -23.80
N GLU A 627 5.67 -6.24 -23.86
CA GLU A 627 4.39 -6.91 -24.13
C GLU A 627 4.33 -8.24 -23.36
N GLU A 628 3.13 -8.66 -23.01
CA GLU A 628 2.89 -9.96 -22.38
C GLU A 628 2.72 -11.03 -23.43
N GLU A 629 3.47 -12.14 -23.33
CA GLU A 629 3.32 -13.31 -24.17
C GLU A 629 2.00 -14.04 -23.87
N GLY A 630 1.34 -14.55 -24.91
CA GLY A 630 0.23 -15.49 -24.77
C GLY A 630 -1.11 -14.86 -24.45
N GLY A 631 -1.81 -14.37 -25.44
CA GLY A 631 -3.18 -13.84 -25.30
C GLY A 631 -3.91 -13.74 -26.63
N GLY A 632 -3.65 -14.67 -27.49
CA GLY A 632 -4.55 -15.06 -28.55
C GLY A 632 -4.87 -16.53 -28.32
N GLU A 633 -6.10 -16.84 -27.94
CA GLU A 633 -6.74 -18.16 -28.00
C GLU A 633 -6.74 -19.08 -26.77
N ASP A 634 -6.14 -18.75 -25.60
CA ASP A 634 -6.22 -19.64 -24.41
C ASP A 634 -6.91 -19.02 -23.17
N GLU A 635 -7.64 -17.92 -23.32
CA GLU A 635 -8.68 -17.59 -22.34
C GLU A 635 -9.88 -18.47 -22.69
N GLY A 636 -10.21 -19.41 -21.81
CA GLY A 636 -11.38 -20.26 -21.92
C GLY A 636 -12.64 -19.46 -22.29
N PRO A 637 -13.72 -20.10 -22.75
CA PRO A 637 -14.90 -19.38 -23.25
C PRO A 637 -15.37 -18.34 -22.26
N ARG A 638 -15.41 -17.06 -22.68
CA ARG A 638 -15.95 -15.94 -21.89
C ARG A 638 -17.46 -15.77 -22.20
N PRO A 639 -18.31 -16.67 -21.72
CA PRO A 639 -19.74 -16.70 -22.07
C PRO A 639 -20.49 -15.48 -21.57
N LEU A 640 -19.92 -14.71 -20.64
CA LEU A 640 -20.54 -13.53 -20.03
C LEU A 640 -19.95 -12.21 -20.54
N ALA A 641 -19.09 -12.25 -21.58
CA ALA A 641 -18.47 -11.04 -22.13
C ALA A 641 -19.54 -10.00 -22.58
N GLY A 642 -19.36 -8.74 -22.19
CA GLY A 642 -20.27 -7.64 -22.48
C GLY A 642 -21.52 -7.56 -21.61
N LEU A 643 -21.75 -8.50 -20.70
CA LEU A 643 -22.86 -8.46 -19.75
C LEU A 643 -22.49 -7.70 -18.50
N THR A 644 -23.42 -6.87 -18.02
CA THR A 644 -23.29 -6.18 -16.72
C THR A 644 -24.12 -6.92 -15.68
N VAL A 645 -23.48 -7.35 -14.60
CA VAL A 645 -24.10 -8.08 -13.49
C VAL A 645 -23.96 -7.30 -12.18
N VAL A 646 -24.96 -7.33 -11.33
CA VAL A 646 -24.93 -6.76 -9.98
C VAL A 646 -25.10 -7.89 -8.97
N VAL A 647 -24.24 -7.94 -7.96
CA VAL A 647 -24.37 -8.88 -6.83
C VAL A 647 -24.81 -8.11 -5.59
N THR A 648 -25.86 -8.61 -4.89
CA THR A 648 -26.41 -7.97 -3.68
C THR A 648 -26.91 -9.02 -2.68
N GLY A 649 -26.91 -8.70 -1.40
CA GLY A 649 -27.20 -9.68 -0.34
C GLY A 649 -26.01 -10.55 0.03
N THR A 650 -26.24 -11.48 0.94
CA THR A 650 -25.23 -12.48 1.40
C THR A 650 -25.53 -13.81 0.70
N LEU A 651 -24.57 -14.33 -0.05
CA LEU A 651 -24.66 -15.64 -0.70
C LEU A 651 -24.16 -16.71 0.30
N GLU A 652 -24.74 -17.90 0.25
CA GLU A 652 -24.38 -19.02 1.15
C GLU A 652 -23.06 -19.69 0.74
N ASN A 653 -22.87 -19.90 -0.58
CA ASN A 653 -21.72 -20.66 -1.12
C ASN A 653 -20.63 -19.76 -1.72
N HIS A 654 -20.84 -18.45 -1.75
CA HIS A 654 -19.89 -17.51 -2.32
C HIS A 654 -19.75 -16.28 -1.42
N THR A 655 -18.52 -15.87 -1.15
CA THR A 655 -18.31 -14.50 -0.67
C THR A 655 -18.71 -13.52 -1.78
N ARG A 656 -19.08 -12.31 -1.41
CA ARG A 656 -19.47 -11.28 -2.40
C ARG A 656 -18.37 -10.99 -3.42
N ASP A 657 -17.10 -11.04 -2.96
CA ASP A 657 -15.95 -10.83 -3.81
C ASP A 657 -15.64 -12.08 -4.63
N GLY A 658 -15.80 -13.29 -4.08
CA GLY A 658 -15.68 -14.53 -4.84
C GLY A 658 -16.73 -14.67 -5.95
N ALA A 659 -17.99 -14.25 -5.70
CA ALA A 659 -19.01 -14.21 -6.74
C ALA A 659 -18.68 -13.18 -7.84
N LYS A 660 -18.10 -12.04 -7.46
CA LYS A 660 -17.64 -11.00 -8.38
C LYS A 660 -16.48 -11.51 -9.24
N GLU A 661 -15.53 -12.18 -8.62
CA GLU A 661 -14.36 -12.76 -9.30
C GLU A 661 -14.75 -13.87 -10.30
N ALA A 662 -15.64 -14.77 -9.89
CA ALA A 662 -16.18 -15.81 -10.77
C ALA A 662 -16.86 -15.23 -12.02
N LEU A 663 -17.66 -14.17 -11.84
CA LEU A 663 -18.30 -13.46 -12.96
C LEU A 663 -17.29 -12.77 -13.88
N GLN A 664 -16.25 -12.15 -13.30
CA GLN A 664 -15.22 -11.45 -14.05
C GLN A 664 -14.33 -12.43 -14.84
N THR A 665 -14.01 -13.58 -14.28
CA THR A 665 -13.29 -14.65 -14.96
C THR A 665 -14.01 -15.12 -16.22
N LEU A 666 -15.35 -15.15 -16.20
CA LEU A 666 -16.19 -15.47 -17.35
C LEU A 666 -16.49 -14.27 -18.27
N GLY A 667 -15.88 -13.12 -18.00
CA GLY A 667 -15.95 -11.92 -18.84
C GLY A 667 -17.07 -10.93 -18.51
N ALA A 668 -17.86 -11.11 -17.41
CA ALA A 668 -18.90 -10.20 -17.04
C ALA A 668 -18.35 -8.92 -16.40
N LYS A 669 -19.01 -7.78 -16.63
CA LYS A 669 -18.77 -6.53 -15.92
C LYS A 669 -19.63 -6.50 -14.65
N VAL A 670 -19.00 -6.54 -13.47
CA VAL A 670 -19.72 -6.45 -12.19
C VAL A 670 -19.78 -5.00 -11.73
N THR A 671 -21.00 -4.49 -11.43
CA THR A 671 -21.23 -3.11 -11.02
C THR A 671 -21.96 -3.01 -9.68
N GLY A 672 -21.73 -1.91 -8.97
CA GLY A 672 -22.38 -1.65 -7.67
C GLY A 672 -23.82 -1.12 -7.75
N ALA A 673 -24.31 -0.69 -8.94
CA ALA A 673 -25.61 -0.07 -9.11
C ALA A 673 -26.43 -0.74 -10.20
N VAL A 674 -27.73 -0.93 -9.95
CA VAL A 674 -28.69 -1.50 -10.91
C VAL A 674 -29.16 -0.41 -11.88
N SER A 675 -29.10 -0.69 -13.17
CA SER A 675 -29.52 0.19 -14.26
C SER A 675 -30.25 -0.60 -15.35
N LYS A 676 -30.83 0.08 -16.35
CA LYS A 676 -31.48 -0.57 -17.52
C LYS A 676 -30.48 -1.36 -18.39
N LYS A 677 -29.15 -1.14 -18.20
CA LYS A 677 -28.10 -1.88 -18.89
C LYS A 677 -27.64 -3.13 -18.11
N THR A 678 -28.13 -3.33 -16.88
CA THR A 678 -27.81 -4.51 -16.07
C THR A 678 -28.50 -5.73 -16.67
N ALA A 679 -27.70 -6.77 -16.97
CA ALA A 679 -28.20 -8.00 -17.56
C ALA A 679 -28.83 -8.95 -16.52
N PHE A 680 -28.20 -9.03 -15.34
CA PHE A 680 -28.66 -9.85 -14.20
C PHE A 680 -28.37 -9.17 -12.88
N VAL A 681 -29.21 -9.46 -11.87
CA VAL A 681 -28.96 -9.13 -10.48
C VAL A 681 -28.93 -10.42 -9.69
N VAL A 682 -27.78 -10.79 -9.15
CA VAL A 682 -27.61 -11.94 -8.26
C VAL A 682 -27.97 -11.52 -6.85
N VAL A 683 -28.83 -12.25 -6.20
CA VAL A 683 -29.47 -11.89 -4.93
C VAL A 683 -29.27 -13.02 -3.92
N GLY A 684 -28.58 -12.72 -2.82
CA GLY A 684 -28.51 -13.57 -1.65
C GLY A 684 -29.48 -13.10 -0.55
N GLU A 685 -29.29 -13.57 0.67
CA GLU A 685 -30.08 -13.14 1.82
C GLU A 685 -29.95 -11.64 2.09
N ASN A 686 -31.05 -11.00 2.51
CA ASN A 686 -31.12 -9.57 2.82
C ASN A 686 -30.64 -8.63 1.70
N PRO A 687 -31.23 -8.69 0.50
CA PRO A 687 -30.68 -8.05 -0.71
C PRO A 687 -30.80 -6.51 -0.75
N GLY A 688 -31.59 -5.90 0.12
CA GLY A 688 -31.75 -4.44 0.23
C GLY A 688 -32.33 -3.76 -1.02
N SER A 689 -32.19 -2.43 -1.10
CA SER A 689 -32.81 -1.57 -2.14
C SER A 689 -32.42 -1.88 -3.60
N LYS A 690 -31.36 -2.67 -3.82
CA LYS A 690 -30.92 -3.06 -5.17
C LYS A 690 -31.85 -4.11 -5.79
N PHE A 691 -32.38 -4.99 -4.97
CA PHE A 691 -33.42 -5.95 -5.38
C PHE A 691 -34.69 -5.21 -5.83
N ASP A 692 -35.19 -4.27 -5.02
CA ASP A 692 -36.37 -3.48 -5.35
C ASP A 692 -36.18 -2.73 -6.67
N LYS A 693 -34.98 -2.18 -6.88
CA LYS A 693 -34.63 -1.46 -8.10
C LYS A 693 -34.53 -2.39 -9.31
N ALA A 694 -34.04 -3.62 -9.13
CA ALA A 694 -34.03 -4.64 -10.19
C ALA A 694 -35.46 -4.98 -10.63
N MET A 695 -36.36 -5.18 -9.66
CA MET A 695 -37.76 -5.45 -9.91
C MET A 695 -38.48 -4.29 -10.64
N GLN A 696 -38.22 -3.04 -10.21
CA GLN A 696 -38.76 -1.85 -10.88
C GLN A 696 -38.30 -1.71 -12.33
N LEU A 697 -37.04 -2.04 -12.61
CA LEU A 697 -36.43 -1.95 -13.93
C LEU A 697 -36.63 -3.21 -14.79
N LYS A 698 -37.34 -4.24 -14.25
CA LYS A 698 -37.55 -5.56 -14.86
C LYS A 698 -36.26 -6.23 -15.31
N VAL A 699 -35.21 -6.09 -14.50
CA VAL A 699 -33.94 -6.78 -14.71
C VAL A 699 -34.06 -8.20 -14.16
N PRO A 700 -33.63 -9.25 -14.89
CA PRO A 700 -33.63 -10.62 -14.40
C PRO A 700 -32.89 -10.77 -13.07
N VAL A 701 -33.55 -11.39 -12.10
CA VAL A 701 -33.01 -11.63 -10.77
C VAL A 701 -32.70 -13.11 -10.62
N LEU A 702 -31.48 -13.42 -10.20
CA LEU A 702 -30.99 -14.77 -9.94
C LEU A 702 -30.80 -14.94 -8.43
N ASP A 703 -31.35 -16.01 -7.88
CA ASP A 703 -30.93 -16.52 -6.58
C ASP A 703 -29.58 -17.26 -6.71
N GLU A 704 -29.10 -17.88 -5.65
CA GLU A 704 -27.80 -18.57 -5.68
C GLU A 704 -27.80 -19.78 -6.62
N THR A 705 -28.95 -20.43 -6.79
CA THR A 705 -29.10 -21.53 -7.77
C THR A 705 -29.03 -21.01 -9.19
N GLY A 706 -29.77 -19.94 -9.51
CA GLY A 706 -29.69 -19.25 -10.78
C GLY A 706 -28.31 -18.66 -11.09
N PHE A 707 -27.59 -18.24 -10.05
CA PHE A 707 -26.21 -17.80 -10.16
C PHE A 707 -25.26 -18.95 -10.54
N ALA A 708 -25.41 -20.12 -9.93
CA ALA A 708 -24.66 -21.31 -10.30
C ALA A 708 -24.92 -21.73 -11.78
N VAL A 709 -26.18 -21.64 -12.25
CA VAL A 709 -26.52 -21.85 -13.65
C VAL A 709 -25.84 -20.81 -14.57
N LEU A 710 -25.81 -19.52 -14.16
CA LEU A 710 -25.13 -18.47 -14.92
C LEU A 710 -23.63 -18.76 -15.11
N LEU A 711 -22.99 -19.26 -14.06
CA LEU A 711 -21.56 -19.59 -14.09
C LEU A 711 -21.26 -20.85 -14.92
N ALA A 712 -22.14 -21.88 -14.86
CA ALA A 712 -21.92 -23.17 -15.48
C ALA A 712 -22.43 -23.26 -16.92
N GLU A 713 -23.63 -22.73 -17.19
CA GLU A 713 -24.38 -22.92 -18.43
C GLU A 713 -24.52 -21.64 -19.26
N GLY A 714 -24.19 -20.49 -18.66
CA GLY A 714 -24.18 -19.22 -19.36
C GLY A 714 -25.50 -18.41 -19.29
N PRO A 715 -25.57 -17.28 -20.03
CA PRO A 715 -26.61 -16.27 -19.80
C PRO A 715 -28.00 -16.69 -20.32
N GLU A 716 -28.13 -17.59 -21.27
CA GLU A 716 -29.42 -18.03 -21.79
C GLU A 716 -30.13 -18.93 -20.79
N ALA A 717 -29.44 -19.95 -20.27
CA ALA A 717 -29.96 -20.82 -19.22
C ALA A 717 -30.28 -20.04 -17.93
N ALA A 718 -29.44 -19.07 -17.57
CA ALA A 718 -29.69 -18.21 -16.41
C ALA A 718 -30.94 -17.32 -16.55
N ARG A 719 -31.34 -16.91 -17.77
CA ARG A 719 -32.59 -16.19 -17.99
C ARG A 719 -33.81 -17.04 -17.75
N GLU A 720 -33.74 -18.33 -18.06
CA GLU A 720 -34.81 -19.29 -17.78
C GLU A 720 -34.89 -19.61 -16.29
N ALA A 721 -33.77 -19.62 -15.60
CA ALA A 721 -33.69 -19.82 -14.15
C ALA A 721 -33.96 -18.56 -13.32
N ALA A 722 -34.18 -17.38 -13.96
CA ALA A 722 -34.48 -16.14 -13.26
C ALA A 722 -35.78 -16.19 -12.47
N VAL A 723 -35.73 -15.73 -11.23
CA VAL A 723 -36.94 -15.64 -10.37
C VAL A 723 -37.94 -14.66 -10.99
N GLN A 724 -39.10 -15.18 -11.37
CA GLN A 724 -40.20 -14.33 -11.87
C GLN A 724 -40.78 -13.50 -10.73
N ALA A 725 -41.05 -12.22 -11.00
CA ALA A 725 -41.74 -11.34 -10.04
C ALA A 725 -43.09 -11.94 -9.69
N PRO A 726 -43.50 -12.03 -8.40
CA PRO A 726 -44.85 -12.47 -8.04
C PRO A 726 -45.86 -11.45 -8.52
N GLY A 727 -46.70 -11.86 -9.49
CA GLY A 727 -47.88 -11.14 -9.91
C GLY A 727 -47.85 -10.58 -11.33
N ALA A 728 -47.94 -11.44 -12.35
CA ALA A 728 -48.62 -11.12 -13.60
C ALA A 728 -49.69 -12.19 -13.84
N PRO A 729 -50.95 -11.84 -14.13
CA PRO A 729 -51.99 -12.83 -14.42
C PRO A 729 -51.66 -13.54 -15.73
N GLU A 730 -51.91 -14.84 -15.73
CA GLU A 730 -51.92 -15.68 -16.94
C GLU A 730 -52.79 -15.04 -18.01
N ASP A 731 -52.22 -14.54 -19.06
CA ASP A 731 -52.96 -14.16 -20.24
C ASP A 731 -53.06 -15.37 -21.18
N SER A 732 -54.31 -15.75 -21.38
CA SER A 732 -54.86 -16.85 -22.18
C SER A 732 -54.25 -16.89 -23.59
N ALA A 733 -54.09 -18.12 -24.07
CA ALA A 733 -53.69 -18.48 -25.42
C ALA A 733 -54.48 -17.76 -26.53
N PRO A 734 -53.88 -17.40 -27.66
CA PRO A 734 -54.62 -16.84 -28.79
C PRO A 734 -55.35 -17.95 -29.57
N GLU A 735 -56.69 -17.77 -29.70
CA GLU A 735 -57.53 -18.53 -30.63
C GLU A 735 -57.13 -18.25 -32.10
N PRO A 736 -57.36 -19.21 -33.00
CA PRO A 736 -56.97 -19.09 -34.40
C PRO A 736 -57.88 -18.15 -35.20
N ALA A 737 -57.24 -17.36 -36.06
CA ALA A 737 -57.86 -16.37 -36.94
C ALA A 737 -58.92 -16.98 -37.85
N LYS A 738 -60.17 -16.43 -37.86
CA LYS A 738 -61.17 -16.61 -38.93
C LYS A 738 -61.03 -15.54 -39.99
N ASP A 739 -60.90 -16.00 -41.22
CA ASP A 739 -61.01 -15.22 -42.44
C ASP A 739 -62.24 -14.34 -42.50
N VAL A 740 -62.13 -13.07 -42.88
CA VAL A 740 -63.14 -12.26 -43.52
C VAL A 740 -62.56 -11.24 -44.51
N PRO A 741 -63.18 -10.96 -45.67
CA PRO A 741 -62.54 -10.52 -46.89
C PRO A 741 -62.43 -8.99 -47.09
N ARG A 742 -61.56 -8.66 -48.06
CA ARG A 742 -61.31 -7.29 -48.58
C ARG A 742 -62.57 -6.62 -49.13
N THR A 743 -62.75 -5.36 -48.79
CA THR A 743 -63.37 -4.38 -49.69
C THR A 743 -62.59 -3.10 -49.68
N ALA A 744 -62.46 -2.58 -50.90
CA ALA A 744 -61.78 -1.39 -51.28
C ALA A 744 -62.58 -0.09 -51.07
N ASP A 745 -61.85 1.02 -51.25
CA ASP A 745 -62.24 2.41 -51.51
C ASP A 745 -62.16 3.37 -50.30
N GLY A 746 -61.44 4.37 -50.41
CA GLY A 746 -61.50 5.57 -51.20
C GLY A 746 -60.95 6.73 -50.44
N ALA A 747 -59.97 7.34 -51.03
CA ALA A 747 -59.68 8.75 -51.17
C ALA A 747 -59.90 9.78 -50.05
N SER A 748 -58.86 10.53 -49.82
CA SER A 748 -58.66 12.00 -49.98
C SER A 748 -58.37 12.81 -48.70
N ALA A 749 -57.20 13.39 -48.73
CA ALA A 749 -56.86 14.82 -48.65
C ALA A 749 -57.22 15.64 -47.41
N GLY A 750 -56.19 16.38 -46.95
CA GLY A 750 -56.35 17.68 -46.32
C GLY A 750 -55.44 17.96 -45.13
N SER A 751 -54.29 18.47 -45.37
CA SER A 751 -53.68 19.76 -45.06
C SER A 751 -53.99 20.41 -43.71
N GLY A 752 -52.92 20.90 -43.07
CA GLY A 752 -52.92 22.19 -42.39
C GLY A 752 -52.34 22.16 -40.97
N THR A 753 -51.15 22.61 -40.89
CA THR A 753 -50.57 23.65 -40.03
C THR A 753 -51.24 23.93 -38.66
N ASP A 754 -50.52 23.79 -37.57
CA ASP A 754 -49.69 24.81 -36.88
C ASP A 754 -48.75 24.13 -35.88
#